data_84812882a3ec80817d6503786ccd13d6
#
_entry.id   84812882a3ec80817d6503786ccd13d6
#
_cell.length_a   1.000
_cell.length_b   1.000
_cell.length_c   1.000
_cell.angle_alpha   90.00
_cell.angle_beta   90.00
_cell.angle_gamma   90.00
#
_symmetry.space_group_name_H-M   'P 1'
#
loop_
_entity.id
_entity.type
_entity.pdbx_description
1 polymer ?
#
loop_
_entity_poly.entity_id
_entity_poly.type
_entity_poly.pdbx_seq_one_letter_code
_entity_poly.pdbx_strand_id
1 'polypeptide(L)'
;MPLPRWIAATALTVVAALSLTAGPGETGVRAEGRITTGSAPSPALGEDIAYNVYLPARYDRTKDRHPVLYLLHGRGDTMQAWTRVKTTLDDMIRTKRIPPVIAVIPDAPWNERGNWYVDSRYTGEDLPGRPVETALTRDLVAHVDATYRTAPIRQARLVGGYSMGGAGALRFALAHQDLFGAAAVLSPAVYAPLPPSDSSARDYGAFGDGAAKFSEEVYRELNYPSLLPGLDEDLPVRLFVAVGDDEYANPDPADAHHDLDFESAALYNAARRSPAISAQLRVMDGGHDWTVWTPAFEQAMAELGPGLSVTPPTGLPAPLHGTPAADWAGGVAAHADGSLTVGYAAGGPVEGQPHAGRLDAVLTRTGGWTRQFGTAADERLYGVAALPDGGVLAAGYTKGDLDGRHPGNGADDAFVVRLDAAGMVRWLTQFGDPAAADRLYALSAAPDGGAYVAGYTKGSLDGPNAGDKDAVVARLTPDGALSWIRQYGGPGEDKASGIAAGAAAVQVTGSASAALPGTTALGGLDGWIAAYTTDGARQWATTAGGPQDDRLNAVTVTTAGLAVATGLSAGDALTVAYTGKGARRWQHVLATPQADEGAAVTPLPGGEVRVVGYTRGRVGVQAGGADVLVLRLDAKGAQRAATQLGTARDDAVDPFAEPDLYATTTPSGQVAVTGLTYGTPVGGTAPGNGDVFLAIL
;
A
#
# COMPACT_ATOMS: atom_id res chain seq x y z
N MET A 1 -14.48 36.54 59.83
CA MET A 1 -13.28 37.28 60.29
C MET A 1 -12.10 36.80 59.46
N PRO A 2 -11.16 37.70 59.17
CA PRO A 2 -11.11 38.31 57.81
C PRO A 2 -9.85 37.85 57.02
N LEU A 3 -9.89 38.10 55.71
CA LEU A 3 -8.77 38.10 54.76
C LEU A 3 -7.69 39.13 55.13
N PRO A 4 -6.48 39.00 54.62
CA PRO A 4 -5.87 40.17 54.00
C PRO A 4 -5.43 39.99 52.54
N ARG A 5 -5.71 41.06 51.80
CA ARG A 5 -5.17 41.46 50.49
C ARG A 5 -3.68 41.77 50.57
N TRP A 6 -2.91 41.55 49.48
CA TRP A 6 -1.73 42.35 49.06
C TRP A 6 -1.51 42.14 47.57
N ILE A 7 -1.78 43.13 46.80
CA ILE A 7 -1.04 44.12 46.02
C ILE A 7 -0.50 43.60 44.69
N ALA A 8 -1.12 44.13 43.63
CA ALA A 8 -0.69 44.08 42.25
C ALA A 8 0.53 44.99 42.04
N ALA A 9 1.53 44.50 41.32
CA ALA A 9 2.58 45.31 40.70
C ALA A 9 2.33 45.42 39.20
N THR A 10 1.97 46.62 38.79
CA THR A 10 1.78 47.04 37.39
C THR A 10 3.15 47.24 36.73
N ALA A 11 3.48 46.45 35.72
CA ALA A 11 4.58 46.76 34.82
C ALA A 11 4.01 47.47 33.58
N LEU A 12 4.32 48.73 33.43
CA LEU A 12 4.02 49.55 32.27
C LEU A 12 4.95 49.14 31.10
N THR A 13 4.42 48.48 30.08
CA THR A 13 5.15 48.29 28.83
C THR A 13 4.69 49.37 27.85
N VAL A 14 5.61 50.26 27.48
CA VAL A 14 5.41 51.28 26.45
C VAL A 14 5.38 50.57 25.08
N VAL A 15 4.21 50.52 24.44
CA VAL A 15 4.04 50.12 23.05
C VAL A 15 4.26 51.34 22.17
N ALA A 16 5.39 51.41 21.48
CA ALA A 16 5.63 52.36 20.43
C ALA A 16 4.75 51.97 19.23
N ALA A 17 3.71 52.75 18.94
CA ALA A 17 2.92 52.64 17.75
C ALA A 17 3.74 53.10 16.55
N LEU A 18 4.25 52.16 15.75
CA LEU A 18 4.66 52.43 14.37
C LEU A 18 3.40 52.50 13.51
N SER A 19 2.99 53.69 13.12
CA SER A 19 2.02 53.91 12.08
C SER A 19 2.62 53.52 10.73
N LEU A 20 2.37 52.28 10.30
CA LEU A 20 2.52 51.89 8.91
C LEU A 20 1.34 52.48 8.13
N THR A 21 1.61 53.51 7.33
CA THR A 21 0.71 53.94 6.25
C THR A 21 0.54 52.80 5.27
N ALA A 22 -0.61 52.16 5.31
CA ALA A 22 -1.02 51.21 4.27
C ALA A 22 -1.11 51.99 2.95
N GLY A 23 -0.21 51.69 2.02
CA GLY A 23 -0.36 52.03 0.62
C GLY A 23 -1.62 51.37 0.05
N PRO A 24 -2.19 51.86 -1.05
CA PRO A 24 -3.41 51.29 -1.63
C PRO A 24 -3.20 49.82 -1.89
N GLY A 25 -3.97 48.96 -1.19
CA GLY A 25 -3.93 47.52 -1.37
C GLY A 25 -4.21 47.21 -2.84
N GLU A 26 -3.23 46.59 -3.48
CA GLU A 26 -3.53 45.80 -4.68
C GLU A 26 -4.61 44.81 -4.30
N THR A 27 -5.82 45.03 -4.77
CA THR A 27 -6.85 43.99 -4.87
C THR A 27 -6.31 42.96 -5.85
N GLY A 28 -5.46 42.04 -5.36
CA GLY A 28 -4.96 40.96 -6.15
C GLY A 28 -6.14 40.19 -6.70
N VAL A 29 -6.39 40.35 -8.00
CA VAL A 29 -7.37 39.53 -8.72
C VAL A 29 -7.05 38.09 -8.39
N ARG A 30 -7.97 37.40 -7.71
CA ARG A 30 -7.84 35.97 -7.39
C ARG A 30 -7.57 35.25 -8.71
N ALA A 31 -6.45 34.56 -8.79
CA ALA A 31 -6.13 33.77 -9.96
C ALA A 31 -7.09 32.59 -10.01
N GLU A 32 -8.10 32.67 -10.85
CA GLU A 32 -9.12 31.64 -11.07
C GLU A 32 -8.83 30.87 -12.35
N GLY A 33 -9.29 29.62 -12.41
CA GLY A 33 -9.37 28.85 -13.63
C GLY A 33 -10.39 29.44 -14.60
N ARG A 34 -10.31 29.03 -15.86
CA ARG A 34 -11.25 29.46 -16.90
C ARG A 34 -11.90 28.27 -17.59
N ILE A 35 -13.09 28.46 -18.10
CA ILE A 35 -13.76 27.51 -18.99
C ILE A 35 -13.75 28.10 -20.40
N THR A 36 -13.40 27.26 -21.37
CA THR A 36 -13.46 27.57 -22.81
C THR A 36 -14.12 26.40 -23.54
N THR A 37 -14.68 26.67 -24.73
CA THR A 37 -15.29 25.64 -25.57
C THR A 37 -14.31 25.19 -26.63
N GLY A 38 -14.26 23.89 -26.91
CA GLY A 38 -13.46 23.26 -27.94
C GLY A 38 -14.27 22.28 -28.78
N SER A 39 -13.64 21.73 -29.81
CA SER A 39 -14.18 20.70 -30.70
C SER A 39 -13.10 19.66 -30.97
N ALA A 40 -13.44 18.38 -30.89
CA ALA A 40 -12.55 17.25 -31.11
C ALA A 40 -13.07 16.42 -32.30
N PRO A 41 -12.28 16.23 -33.37
CA PRO A 41 -12.68 15.38 -34.47
C PRO A 41 -12.86 13.93 -33.99
N SER A 42 -13.95 13.29 -34.38
CA SER A 42 -14.21 11.88 -34.06
C SER A 42 -14.40 11.06 -35.33
N PRO A 43 -13.38 10.30 -35.72
CA PRO A 43 -13.51 9.30 -36.80
C PRO A 43 -14.60 8.25 -36.52
N ALA A 44 -14.81 7.90 -35.25
CA ALA A 44 -15.87 6.94 -34.88
C ALA A 44 -17.26 7.46 -35.20
N LEU A 45 -17.52 8.73 -34.92
CA LEU A 45 -18.84 9.37 -35.16
C LEU A 45 -18.98 9.90 -36.59
N GLY A 46 -17.88 10.20 -37.28
CA GLY A 46 -17.87 10.93 -38.54
C GLY A 46 -18.24 12.41 -38.40
N GLU A 47 -18.17 12.95 -37.19
CA GLU A 47 -18.45 14.35 -36.84
C GLU A 47 -17.62 14.78 -35.62
N ASP A 48 -17.59 16.08 -35.33
CA ASP A 48 -16.84 16.61 -34.21
C ASP A 48 -17.61 16.48 -32.89
N ILE A 49 -16.87 16.22 -31.81
CA ILE A 49 -17.38 16.23 -30.43
C ILE A 49 -17.17 17.63 -29.85
N ALA A 50 -18.23 18.36 -29.57
CA ALA A 50 -18.16 19.62 -28.84
C ALA A 50 -17.87 19.35 -27.36
N TYR A 51 -17.03 20.18 -26.73
CA TYR A 51 -16.76 20.05 -25.29
C TYR A 51 -16.45 21.41 -24.67
N ASN A 52 -16.75 21.57 -23.38
CA ASN A 52 -16.16 22.61 -22.54
C ASN A 52 -14.89 22.07 -21.87
N VAL A 53 -13.90 22.93 -21.68
CA VAL A 53 -12.68 22.59 -20.94
C VAL A 53 -12.42 23.65 -19.85
N TYR A 54 -12.29 23.17 -18.61
CA TYR A 54 -11.77 23.96 -17.51
C TYR A 54 -10.25 23.83 -17.49
N LEU A 55 -9.57 24.98 -17.49
CA LEU A 55 -8.12 25.08 -17.33
C LEU A 55 -7.81 25.77 -16.00
N PRO A 56 -6.90 25.19 -15.16
CA PRO A 56 -6.64 25.71 -13.83
C PRO A 56 -5.95 27.08 -13.88
N ALA A 57 -6.01 27.80 -12.77
CA ALA A 57 -5.30 29.06 -12.59
C ALA A 57 -3.81 28.92 -12.95
N ARG A 58 -3.29 29.90 -13.69
CA ARG A 58 -1.88 29.93 -14.17
C ARG A 58 -1.55 28.87 -15.24
N TYR A 59 -2.50 28.16 -15.79
CA TYR A 59 -2.24 27.20 -16.87
C TYR A 59 -1.31 27.76 -17.95
N ASP A 60 -1.52 28.97 -18.47
CA ASP A 60 -0.71 29.58 -19.53
C ASP A 60 0.68 30.07 -19.05
N ARG A 61 0.91 30.09 -17.73
CA ARG A 61 2.17 30.62 -17.14
C ARG A 61 3.17 29.52 -16.75
N THR A 62 2.77 28.27 -16.74
CA THR A 62 3.62 27.11 -16.44
C THR A 62 3.70 26.18 -17.64
N LYS A 63 4.66 25.26 -17.62
CA LYS A 63 4.76 24.17 -18.60
C LYS A 63 4.37 22.82 -18.00
N ASP A 64 3.81 22.84 -16.79
CA ASP A 64 3.47 21.64 -16.06
C ASP A 64 2.40 20.83 -16.80
N ARG A 65 2.49 19.51 -16.69
CA ARG A 65 1.42 18.60 -17.08
C ARG A 65 0.40 18.50 -15.95
N HIS A 66 -0.83 18.19 -16.32
CA HIS A 66 -1.97 18.16 -15.38
C HIS A 66 -2.72 16.84 -15.48
N PRO A 67 -3.28 16.34 -14.36
CA PRO A 67 -4.31 15.31 -14.41
C PRO A 67 -5.57 15.83 -15.13
N VAL A 68 -6.37 14.88 -15.66
CA VAL A 68 -7.57 15.20 -16.43
C VAL A 68 -8.79 14.54 -15.81
N LEU A 69 -9.86 15.33 -15.64
CA LEU A 69 -11.19 14.87 -15.29
C LEU A 69 -12.05 14.87 -16.57
N TYR A 70 -12.70 13.76 -16.89
CA TYR A 70 -13.74 13.68 -17.93
C TYR A 70 -15.08 13.64 -17.23
N LEU A 71 -15.92 14.67 -17.42
CA LEU A 71 -17.17 14.86 -16.67
C LEU A 71 -18.38 14.69 -17.57
N LEU A 72 -19.13 13.62 -17.37
CA LEU A 72 -20.26 13.16 -18.18
C LEU A 72 -21.58 13.69 -17.61
N HIS A 73 -22.40 14.32 -18.44
CA HIS A 73 -23.70 14.89 -18.03
C HIS A 73 -24.81 13.84 -17.97
N GLY A 74 -25.90 14.14 -17.26
CA GLY A 74 -27.10 13.32 -17.18
C GLY A 74 -27.93 13.36 -18.48
N ARG A 75 -28.96 12.49 -18.56
CA ARG A 75 -29.88 12.40 -19.69
C ARG A 75 -30.57 13.75 -19.92
N GLY A 76 -30.63 14.16 -21.19
CA GLY A 76 -31.27 15.42 -21.62
C GLY A 76 -30.46 16.68 -21.32
N ASP A 77 -29.37 16.60 -20.58
CA ASP A 77 -28.49 17.71 -20.24
C ASP A 77 -27.39 17.94 -21.29
N THR A 78 -26.51 18.89 -21.07
CA THR A 78 -25.47 19.31 -22.01
C THR A 78 -24.12 19.50 -21.31
N MET A 79 -23.06 19.72 -22.07
CA MET A 79 -21.74 20.10 -21.56
C MET A 79 -21.75 21.32 -20.62
N GLN A 80 -22.87 22.10 -20.55
CA GLN A 80 -22.96 23.26 -19.66
C GLN A 80 -23.22 22.87 -18.20
N ALA A 81 -23.82 21.70 -17.96
CA ALA A 81 -24.24 21.29 -16.63
C ALA A 81 -23.07 21.27 -15.62
N TRP A 82 -21.93 20.71 -16.00
CA TRP A 82 -20.75 20.62 -15.15
C TRP A 82 -19.98 21.93 -14.97
N THR A 83 -20.31 23.02 -15.69
CA THR A 83 -19.67 24.32 -15.46
C THR A 83 -19.90 24.87 -14.04
N ARG A 84 -20.92 24.35 -13.35
CA ARG A 84 -21.27 24.68 -11.96
C ARG A 84 -20.17 24.35 -10.96
N VAL A 85 -19.36 23.31 -11.21
CA VAL A 85 -18.29 22.89 -10.29
C VAL A 85 -17.01 23.71 -10.44
N LYS A 86 -16.98 24.73 -11.33
CA LYS A 86 -15.78 25.56 -11.51
C LYS A 86 -15.28 26.15 -10.20
N THR A 87 -16.16 26.75 -9.40
CA THR A 87 -15.78 27.38 -8.12
C THR A 87 -15.26 26.35 -7.14
N THR A 88 -15.86 25.17 -7.09
CA THR A 88 -15.39 24.04 -6.26
C THR A 88 -13.97 23.63 -6.66
N LEU A 89 -13.70 23.45 -7.95
CA LEU A 89 -12.35 23.13 -8.45
C LEU A 89 -11.33 24.23 -8.11
N ASP A 90 -11.69 25.50 -8.34
CA ASP A 90 -10.83 26.64 -8.02
C ASP A 90 -10.47 26.67 -6.52
N ASP A 91 -11.44 26.45 -5.65
CA ASP A 91 -11.22 26.44 -4.20
C ASP A 91 -10.39 25.25 -3.74
N MET A 92 -10.66 24.04 -4.24
CA MET A 92 -9.92 22.83 -3.88
C MET A 92 -8.46 22.89 -4.36
N ILE A 93 -8.19 23.42 -5.56
CA ILE A 93 -6.84 23.64 -6.10
C ILE A 93 -6.12 24.71 -5.27
N ARG A 94 -6.78 25.84 -4.99
CA ARG A 94 -6.21 26.96 -4.22
C ARG A 94 -5.84 26.54 -2.79
N THR A 95 -6.66 25.72 -2.16
CA THR A 95 -6.44 25.18 -0.81
C THR A 95 -5.56 23.95 -0.79
N LYS A 96 -5.06 23.51 -1.96
CA LYS A 96 -4.19 22.33 -2.14
C LYS A 96 -4.83 21.00 -1.68
N ARG A 97 -6.15 20.92 -1.68
CA ARG A 97 -6.88 19.68 -1.43
C ARG A 97 -6.77 18.72 -2.62
N ILE A 98 -6.60 19.27 -3.83
CA ILE A 98 -6.31 18.51 -5.05
C ILE A 98 -5.19 19.20 -5.84
N PRO A 99 -4.46 18.46 -6.71
CA PRO A 99 -3.54 19.08 -7.67
C PRO A 99 -4.29 19.98 -8.67
N PRO A 100 -3.62 20.91 -9.36
CA PRO A 100 -4.19 21.60 -10.49
C PRO A 100 -4.61 20.61 -11.58
N VAL A 101 -5.90 20.55 -11.92
CA VAL A 101 -6.49 19.62 -12.90
C VAL A 101 -7.03 20.33 -14.12
N ILE A 102 -7.08 19.64 -15.26
CA ILE A 102 -7.91 20.00 -16.42
C ILE A 102 -9.23 19.25 -16.28
N ALA A 103 -10.40 19.88 -16.55
CA ALA A 103 -11.65 19.16 -16.63
C ALA A 103 -12.24 19.31 -18.04
N VAL A 104 -12.52 18.18 -18.70
CA VAL A 104 -13.11 18.08 -20.03
C VAL A 104 -14.56 17.63 -19.87
N ILE A 105 -15.48 18.39 -20.43
CA ILE A 105 -16.91 18.19 -20.30
C ILE A 105 -17.48 18.02 -21.72
N PRO A 106 -17.54 16.79 -22.26
CA PRO A 106 -18.07 16.55 -23.59
C PRO A 106 -19.57 16.82 -23.65
N ASP A 107 -20.04 17.31 -24.78
CA ASP A 107 -21.44 17.22 -25.15
C ASP A 107 -21.74 15.83 -25.73
N ALA A 108 -22.92 15.31 -25.49
CA ALA A 108 -23.33 13.99 -25.95
C ALA A 108 -24.78 14.07 -26.51
N PRO A 109 -24.98 14.74 -27.65
CA PRO A 109 -26.32 15.03 -28.19
C PRO A 109 -27.01 13.82 -28.81
N TRP A 110 -26.27 12.73 -29.05
CA TRP A 110 -26.76 11.53 -29.75
C TRP A 110 -27.89 10.84 -29.00
N ASN A 111 -28.77 10.19 -29.74
CA ASN A 111 -29.93 9.49 -29.21
C ASN A 111 -30.80 10.40 -28.32
N GLU A 112 -31.09 11.63 -28.78
CA GLU A 112 -31.84 12.63 -27.99
C GLU A 112 -31.28 12.87 -26.58
N ARG A 113 -29.91 12.77 -26.43
CA ARG A 113 -29.18 12.86 -25.15
C ARG A 113 -29.51 11.73 -24.19
N GLY A 114 -29.91 10.55 -24.73
CA GLY A 114 -30.20 9.33 -24.01
C GLY A 114 -29.31 8.17 -24.47
N ASN A 115 -28.01 8.41 -24.67
CA ASN A 115 -27.06 7.45 -25.25
C ASN A 115 -26.38 6.53 -24.22
N TRP A 116 -26.56 6.73 -22.92
CA TRP A 116 -25.92 6.00 -21.81
C TRP A 116 -24.40 5.81 -21.97
N TYR A 117 -23.77 6.59 -22.85
CA TYR A 117 -22.33 6.54 -23.11
C TYR A 117 -21.84 5.15 -23.58
N VAL A 118 -22.69 4.44 -24.34
CA VAL A 118 -22.37 3.11 -24.89
C VAL A 118 -22.30 3.16 -26.42
N ASP A 119 -21.64 2.16 -27.00
CA ASP A 119 -21.66 1.91 -28.44
C ASP A 119 -22.95 1.15 -28.79
N SER A 120 -23.96 1.87 -29.29
CA SER A 120 -25.28 1.30 -29.57
C SER A 120 -25.28 0.47 -30.85
N ARG A 121 -25.95 -0.70 -30.84
CA ARG A 121 -26.19 -1.58 -31.96
C ARG A 121 -27.57 -1.37 -32.62
N TYR A 122 -28.32 -0.34 -32.21
CA TYR A 122 -29.62 -0.02 -32.71
C TYR A 122 -29.54 0.53 -34.15
N THR A 123 -30.36 -0.02 -35.08
CA THR A 123 -30.36 0.35 -36.50
C THR A 123 -31.67 0.98 -36.97
N GLY A 124 -32.53 1.42 -36.01
CA GLY A 124 -33.79 2.09 -36.38
C GLY A 124 -33.55 3.46 -37.00
N GLU A 125 -34.43 3.84 -37.97
CA GLU A 125 -34.27 5.05 -38.78
C GLU A 125 -34.48 6.35 -37.94
N ASP A 126 -35.23 6.27 -36.83
CA ASP A 126 -35.57 7.40 -35.98
C ASP A 126 -34.39 7.86 -35.10
N LEU A 127 -33.62 6.92 -34.56
CA LEU A 127 -32.52 7.19 -33.63
C LEU A 127 -31.37 6.17 -33.87
N PRO A 128 -30.65 6.22 -34.99
CA PRO A 128 -29.62 5.24 -35.28
C PRO A 128 -28.56 5.19 -34.19
N GLY A 129 -28.12 3.97 -33.86
CA GLY A 129 -27.07 3.74 -32.88
C GLY A 129 -25.77 4.46 -33.24
N ARG A 130 -25.07 4.97 -32.23
CA ARG A 130 -23.81 5.71 -32.39
C ARG A 130 -22.73 5.07 -31.52
N PRO A 131 -21.47 5.03 -31.96
CA PRO A 131 -20.36 4.50 -31.19
C PRO A 131 -19.84 5.53 -30.18
N VAL A 132 -20.66 5.89 -29.20
CA VAL A 132 -20.41 6.99 -28.26
C VAL A 132 -19.28 6.67 -27.29
N GLU A 133 -19.22 5.43 -26.80
CA GLU A 133 -18.15 4.98 -25.92
C GLU A 133 -16.79 5.08 -26.61
N THR A 134 -16.68 4.51 -27.81
CA THR A 134 -15.47 4.58 -28.65
C THR A 134 -15.05 6.03 -28.92
N ALA A 135 -16.01 6.89 -29.26
CA ALA A 135 -15.72 8.30 -29.55
C ALA A 135 -15.14 9.04 -28.33
N LEU A 136 -15.71 8.81 -27.14
CA LEU A 136 -15.28 9.53 -25.94
C LEU A 136 -14.04 8.95 -25.27
N THR A 137 -13.85 7.64 -25.32
CA THR A 137 -12.69 6.97 -24.71
C THR A 137 -11.45 6.94 -25.61
N ARG A 138 -11.63 6.92 -26.93
CA ARG A 138 -10.52 6.89 -27.90
C ARG A 138 -10.29 8.26 -28.53
N ASP A 139 -11.28 8.79 -29.27
CA ASP A 139 -11.06 9.96 -30.12
C ASP A 139 -10.91 11.25 -29.29
N LEU A 140 -11.83 11.48 -28.33
CA LEU A 140 -11.74 12.64 -27.45
C LEU A 140 -10.50 12.60 -26.56
N VAL A 141 -10.16 11.46 -25.96
CA VAL A 141 -8.97 11.32 -25.11
C VAL A 141 -7.70 11.62 -25.91
N ALA A 142 -7.56 11.06 -27.11
CA ALA A 142 -6.40 11.32 -27.98
C ALA A 142 -6.30 12.80 -28.38
N HIS A 143 -7.42 13.45 -28.72
CA HIS A 143 -7.46 14.87 -29.03
C HIS A 143 -7.05 15.74 -27.83
N VAL A 144 -7.57 15.45 -26.65
CA VAL A 144 -7.28 16.18 -25.40
C VAL A 144 -5.81 16.08 -25.05
N ASP A 145 -5.21 14.88 -25.14
CA ASP A 145 -3.78 14.68 -24.87
C ASP A 145 -2.87 15.37 -25.89
N ALA A 146 -3.32 15.51 -27.14
CA ALA A 146 -2.59 16.24 -28.17
C ALA A 146 -2.71 17.76 -28.05
N THR A 147 -3.82 18.26 -27.50
CA THR A 147 -4.17 19.69 -27.48
C THR A 147 -3.75 20.37 -26.18
N TYR A 148 -3.85 19.67 -25.05
CA TYR A 148 -3.60 20.24 -23.73
C TYR A 148 -2.39 19.56 -23.06
N ARG A 149 -1.84 20.22 -22.04
CA ARG A 149 -0.72 19.67 -21.26
C ARG A 149 -1.22 18.65 -20.23
N THR A 150 -1.71 17.56 -20.71
CA THR A 150 -2.15 16.41 -19.91
C THR A 150 -0.99 15.45 -19.63
N ALA A 151 -1.14 14.58 -18.64
CA ALA A 151 -0.31 13.39 -18.49
C ALA A 151 -1.07 12.18 -19.06
N PRO A 152 -0.60 11.55 -20.17
CA PRO A 152 -1.33 10.48 -20.85
C PRO A 152 -1.15 9.12 -20.16
N ILE A 153 -1.40 9.07 -18.86
CA ILE A 153 -1.33 7.85 -18.03
C ILE A 153 -2.62 7.70 -17.22
N ARG A 154 -3.02 6.46 -16.93
CA ARG A 154 -4.27 6.16 -16.22
C ARG A 154 -4.34 6.79 -14.82
N GLN A 155 -3.21 6.88 -14.11
CA GLN A 155 -3.11 7.49 -12.78
C GLN A 155 -3.41 9.00 -12.79
N ALA A 156 -3.33 9.63 -13.96
CA ALA A 156 -3.67 11.04 -14.15
C ALA A 156 -5.10 11.25 -14.67
N ARG A 157 -5.87 10.19 -14.94
CA ARG A 157 -7.24 10.32 -15.49
C ARG A 157 -8.29 9.84 -14.51
N LEU A 158 -9.28 10.69 -14.31
CA LEU A 158 -10.52 10.39 -13.60
C LEU A 158 -11.69 10.63 -14.52
N VAL A 159 -12.66 9.72 -14.54
CA VAL A 159 -13.96 9.96 -15.16
C VAL A 159 -15.00 10.20 -14.07
N GLY A 160 -15.88 11.17 -14.27
CA GLY A 160 -16.99 11.45 -13.35
C GLY A 160 -18.29 11.70 -14.10
N GLY A 161 -19.40 11.47 -13.45
CA GLY A 161 -20.71 11.73 -14.03
C GLY A 161 -21.84 11.56 -13.04
N TYR A 162 -23.00 12.12 -13.38
CA TYR A 162 -24.22 11.95 -12.59
C TYR A 162 -25.34 11.35 -13.44
N SER A 163 -26.25 10.61 -12.81
CA SER A 163 -27.40 9.98 -13.48
C SER A 163 -26.95 9.05 -14.63
N MET A 164 -27.41 9.26 -15.86
CA MET A 164 -26.90 8.61 -17.07
C MET A 164 -25.37 8.75 -17.19
N GLY A 165 -24.81 9.92 -16.88
CA GLY A 165 -23.37 10.15 -16.87
C GLY A 165 -22.65 9.39 -15.76
N GLY A 166 -23.32 9.15 -14.63
CA GLY A 166 -22.83 8.27 -13.56
C GLY A 166 -22.69 6.81 -14.02
N ALA A 167 -23.69 6.32 -14.75
CA ALA A 167 -23.63 5.00 -15.41
C ALA A 167 -22.49 4.93 -16.44
N GLY A 168 -22.32 5.97 -17.26
CA GLY A 168 -21.24 6.10 -18.22
C GLY A 168 -19.86 6.14 -17.56
N ALA A 169 -19.72 6.91 -16.47
CA ALA A 169 -18.47 7.00 -15.72
C ALA A 169 -18.07 5.65 -15.09
N LEU A 170 -19.04 4.94 -14.51
CA LEU A 170 -18.82 3.60 -14.00
C LEU A 170 -18.36 2.66 -15.12
N ARG A 171 -19.07 2.64 -16.24
CA ARG A 171 -18.73 1.79 -17.39
C ARG A 171 -17.33 2.10 -17.92
N PHE A 172 -16.99 3.37 -18.16
CA PHE A 172 -15.67 3.74 -18.66
C PHE A 172 -14.56 3.31 -17.73
N ALA A 173 -14.73 3.45 -16.42
CA ALA A 173 -13.74 3.03 -15.46
C ALA A 173 -13.54 1.50 -15.41
N LEU A 174 -14.60 0.72 -15.60
CA LEU A 174 -14.53 -0.74 -15.54
C LEU A 174 -14.13 -1.35 -16.90
N ALA A 175 -14.64 -0.83 -18.02
CA ALA A 175 -14.34 -1.35 -19.34
C ALA A 175 -12.99 -0.87 -19.91
N HIS A 176 -12.46 0.25 -19.41
CA HIS A 176 -11.22 0.89 -19.87
C HIS A 176 -10.28 1.19 -18.70
N GLN A 177 -9.93 0.14 -17.94
CA GLN A 177 -9.02 0.24 -16.79
C GLN A 177 -7.63 0.77 -17.18
N ASP A 178 -7.20 0.56 -18.43
CA ASP A 178 -5.97 1.10 -19.01
C ASP A 178 -5.99 2.63 -19.18
N LEU A 179 -7.18 3.22 -19.29
CA LEU A 179 -7.36 4.67 -19.45
C LEU A 179 -7.62 5.39 -18.13
N PHE A 180 -8.46 4.81 -17.24
CA PHE A 180 -8.97 5.50 -16.06
C PHE A 180 -8.56 4.77 -14.76
N GLY A 181 -7.89 5.48 -13.86
CA GLY A 181 -7.52 4.95 -12.54
C GLY A 181 -8.53 5.28 -11.44
N ALA A 182 -9.53 6.14 -11.72
CA ALA A 182 -10.51 6.55 -10.73
C ALA A 182 -11.83 6.98 -11.39
N ALA A 183 -12.96 6.79 -10.67
CA ALA A 183 -14.25 7.29 -11.09
C ALA A 183 -15.08 7.89 -9.95
N ALA A 184 -15.73 9.04 -10.24
CA ALA A 184 -16.74 9.68 -9.41
C ALA A 184 -18.12 9.37 -9.99
N VAL A 185 -18.85 8.48 -9.35
CA VAL A 185 -20.11 7.88 -9.84
C VAL A 185 -21.25 8.43 -8.98
N LEU A 186 -21.94 9.44 -9.51
CA LEU A 186 -22.95 10.18 -8.75
C LEU A 186 -24.35 9.80 -9.21
N SER A 187 -25.20 9.36 -8.30
CA SER A 187 -26.58 8.93 -8.56
C SER A 187 -26.70 8.11 -9.84
N PRO A 188 -25.92 7.04 -10.02
CA PRO A 188 -25.80 6.36 -11.31
C PRO A 188 -27.11 5.69 -11.71
N ALA A 189 -27.58 5.95 -12.95
CA ALA A 189 -28.74 5.28 -13.52
C ALA A 189 -28.36 3.86 -14.00
N VAL A 190 -27.99 3.02 -13.07
CA VAL A 190 -27.66 1.58 -13.29
C VAL A 190 -28.67 0.72 -12.53
N TYR A 191 -29.17 -0.30 -13.15
CA TYR A 191 -30.18 -1.19 -12.59
C TYR A 191 -29.74 -2.66 -12.77
N ALA A 192 -29.86 -3.46 -11.75
CA ALA A 192 -29.48 -4.86 -11.83
C ALA A 192 -30.61 -5.79 -11.36
N PRO A 193 -31.00 -6.79 -12.16
CA PRO A 193 -30.42 -7.22 -13.45
C PRO A 193 -30.89 -6.42 -14.67
N LEU A 194 -31.99 -5.67 -14.59
CA LEU A 194 -32.63 -4.94 -15.70
C LEU A 194 -33.26 -3.63 -15.19
N PRO A 195 -33.36 -2.60 -16.04
CA PRO A 195 -34.07 -1.38 -15.68
C PRO A 195 -35.60 -1.61 -15.60
N PRO A 196 -36.31 -0.83 -14.78
CA PRO A 196 -37.77 -0.84 -14.75
C PRO A 196 -38.37 -0.70 -16.14
N SER A 197 -39.63 -1.15 -16.31
CA SER A 197 -40.29 -1.16 -17.63
C SER A 197 -40.53 0.24 -18.20
N ASP A 198 -40.64 1.22 -17.34
CA ASP A 198 -40.84 2.65 -17.66
C ASP A 198 -39.54 3.46 -17.66
N SER A 199 -38.40 2.82 -17.44
CA SER A 199 -37.10 3.46 -17.47
C SER A 199 -36.75 3.99 -18.85
N SER A 200 -36.32 5.24 -18.92
CA SER A 200 -35.83 5.85 -20.15
C SER A 200 -34.59 5.16 -20.75
N ALA A 201 -33.94 4.26 -20.04
CA ALA A 201 -32.90 3.39 -20.60
C ALA A 201 -33.42 2.50 -21.75
N ARG A 202 -34.75 2.29 -21.83
CA ARG A 202 -35.40 1.47 -22.84
C ARG A 202 -35.81 2.25 -24.10
N ASP A 203 -35.81 3.60 -24.09
CA ASP A 203 -36.52 4.42 -25.09
C ASP A 203 -35.63 4.91 -26.23
N TYR A 204 -34.33 5.11 -26.00
CA TYR A 204 -33.46 5.88 -26.90
C TYR A 204 -32.51 5.02 -27.73
N GLY A 205 -32.66 3.70 -27.74
CA GLY A 205 -31.83 2.81 -28.54
C GLY A 205 -30.40 2.60 -28.03
N ALA A 206 -30.03 3.18 -26.86
CA ALA A 206 -28.69 2.99 -26.28
C ALA A 206 -28.33 1.51 -26.12
N PHE A 207 -29.26 0.73 -25.57
CA PHE A 207 -29.15 -0.72 -25.40
C PHE A 207 -29.94 -1.50 -26.44
N GLY A 208 -30.11 -0.94 -27.65
CA GLY A 208 -30.84 -1.55 -28.74
C GLY A 208 -30.02 -2.59 -29.51
N ASP A 209 -30.72 -3.46 -30.21
CA ASP A 209 -30.12 -4.42 -31.13
C ASP A 209 -31.01 -4.57 -32.40
N GLY A 210 -30.40 -4.38 -33.56
CA GLY A 210 -31.17 -4.32 -34.82
C GLY A 210 -32.29 -3.28 -34.76
N ALA A 211 -33.53 -3.66 -35.05
CA ALA A 211 -34.69 -2.76 -35.02
C ALA A 211 -35.29 -2.56 -33.62
N ALA A 212 -34.84 -3.29 -32.62
CA ALA A 212 -35.35 -3.16 -31.25
C ALA A 212 -34.60 -2.06 -30.48
N LYS A 213 -35.33 -1.07 -29.91
CA LYS A 213 -34.73 0.02 -29.12
C LYS A 213 -34.08 -0.45 -27.82
N PHE A 214 -34.51 -1.60 -27.31
CA PHE A 214 -33.98 -2.19 -26.11
C PHE A 214 -33.86 -3.72 -26.25
N SER A 215 -32.70 -4.24 -25.88
CA SER A 215 -32.39 -5.66 -25.75
C SER A 215 -31.92 -5.94 -24.34
N GLU A 216 -32.59 -6.85 -23.64
CA GLU A 216 -32.17 -7.27 -22.30
C GLU A 216 -30.79 -7.92 -22.31
N GLU A 217 -30.43 -8.65 -23.39
CA GLU A 217 -29.12 -9.28 -23.56
C GLU A 217 -28.04 -8.21 -23.66
N VAL A 218 -28.22 -7.19 -24.54
CA VAL A 218 -27.28 -6.08 -24.69
C VAL A 218 -27.15 -5.29 -23.39
N TYR A 219 -28.28 -5.04 -22.70
CA TYR A 219 -28.21 -4.35 -21.40
C TYR A 219 -27.38 -5.11 -20.38
N ARG A 220 -27.61 -6.41 -20.22
CA ARG A 220 -26.82 -7.25 -19.29
C ARG A 220 -25.34 -7.33 -19.69
N GLU A 221 -25.04 -7.43 -20.99
CA GLU A 221 -23.67 -7.44 -21.52
C GLU A 221 -22.93 -6.15 -21.16
N LEU A 222 -23.59 -5.00 -21.28
CA LEU A 222 -22.98 -3.68 -21.11
C LEU A 222 -23.00 -3.15 -19.67
N ASN A 223 -23.80 -3.76 -18.78
CA ASN A 223 -23.96 -3.31 -17.40
C ASN A 223 -22.82 -3.87 -16.50
N TYR A 224 -22.57 -3.20 -15.38
CA TYR A 224 -21.46 -3.46 -14.46
C TYR A 224 -21.35 -4.91 -13.97
N PRO A 225 -22.45 -5.68 -13.74
CA PRO A 225 -22.29 -7.06 -13.25
C PRO A 225 -21.52 -7.97 -14.20
N SER A 226 -21.60 -7.71 -15.52
CA SER A 226 -20.86 -8.49 -16.52
C SER A 226 -19.38 -8.11 -16.61
N LEU A 227 -19.03 -6.87 -16.22
CA LEU A 227 -17.66 -6.36 -16.30
C LEU A 227 -16.81 -6.81 -15.09
N LEU A 228 -17.42 -6.91 -13.89
CA LEU A 228 -16.71 -7.20 -12.65
C LEU A 228 -15.85 -8.47 -12.67
N PRO A 229 -16.31 -9.61 -13.25
CA PRO A 229 -15.50 -10.85 -13.25
C PRO A 229 -14.27 -10.80 -14.17
N GLY A 230 -14.24 -9.88 -15.13
CA GLY A 230 -13.17 -9.75 -16.13
C GLY A 230 -12.17 -8.65 -15.83
N LEU A 231 -12.24 -8.00 -14.66
CA LEU A 231 -11.35 -6.90 -14.32
C LEU A 231 -9.91 -7.40 -14.09
N ASP A 232 -8.98 -6.63 -14.63
CA ASP A 232 -7.55 -6.82 -14.41
C ASP A 232 -7.16 -6.26 -13.02
N GLU A 233 -6.68 -7.14 -12.15
CA GLU A 233 -6.25 -6.79 -10.81
C GLU A 233 -4.94 -5.97 -10.80
N ASP A 234 -4.15 -6.02 -11.88
CA ASP A 234 -2.97 -5.18 -12.05
C ASP A 234 -3.31 -3.75 -12.51
N LEU A 235 -4.58 -3.48 -12.79
CA LEU A 235 -5.11 -2.16 -13.16
C LEU A 235 -6.24 -1.72 -12.20
N PRO A 236 -5.98 -1.60 -10.88
CA PRO A 236 -7.03 -1.33 -9.90
C PRO A 236 -7.69 0.03 -10.13
N VAL A 237 -9.01 0.10 -9.90
CA VAL A 237 -9.83 1.31 -10.05
C VAL A 237 -10.34 1.78 -8.69
N ARG A 238 -10.22 3.08 -8.43
CA ARG A 238 -10.79 3.72 -7.24
C ARG A 238 -12.17 4.29 -7.59
N LEU A 239 -13.22 3.75 -6.97
CA LEU A 239 -14.59 4.20 -7.16
C LEU A 239 -15.09 5.01 -5.96
N PHE A 240 -15.66 6.17 -6.23
CA PHE A 240 -16.46 6.92 -5.26
C PHE A 240 -17.89 6.96 -5.77
N VAL A 241 -18.80 6.28 -5.08
CA VAL A 241 -20.24 6.25 -5.40
C VAL A 241 -20.96 7.16 -4.42
N ALA A 242 -21.83 8.03 -4.91
CA ALA A 242 -22.70 8.86 -4.06
C ALA A 242 -24.11 8.93 -4.63
N VAL A 243 -25.11 9.03 -3.77
CA VAL A 243 -26.53 9.04 -4.13
C VAL A 243 -27.32 9.80 -3.06
N GLY A 244 -28.43 10.42 -3.43
CA GLY A 244 -29.39 10.98 -2.48
C GLY A 244 -30.29 9.91 -1.90
N ASP A 245 -30.82 10.11 -0.69
CA ASP A 245 -31.74 9.19 -0.01
C ASP A 245 -33.21 9.35 -0.42
N ASP A 246 -33.51 10.42 -1.18
CA ASP A 246 -34.83 10.69 -1.75
C ASP A 246 -34.89 10.45 -3.29
N GLU A 247 -34.04 9.57 -3.82
CA GLU A 247 -33.94 9.28 -5.26
C GLU A 247 -34.80 8.05 -5.67
N TYR A 248 -36.10 8.19 -5.56
CA TYR A 248 -37.06 7.13 -5.88
C TYR A 248 -37.14 6.87 -7.39
N ALA A 249 -37.19 5.60 -7.79
CA ALA A 249 -37.43 5.19 -9.18
C ALA A 249 -38.88 5.51 -9.58
N ASN A 250 -39.83 5.16 -8.71
CA ASN A 250 -41.22 5.58 -8.76
C ASN A 250 -41.85 5.52 -7.34
N PRO A 251 -43.04 6.09 -7.11
CA PRO A 251 -43.65 6.13 -5.77
C PRO A 251 -44.25 4.78 -5.31
N ASP A 252 -44.26 3.71 -6.14
CA ASP A 252 -44.78 2.40 -5.74
C ASP A 252 -43.75 1.67 -4.88
N PRO A 253 -44.08 1.30 -3.61
CA PRO A 253 -43.17 0.57 -2.75
C PRO A 253 -42.74 -0.81 -3.30
N ALA A 254 -43.48 -1.38 -4.26
CA ALA A 254 -43.09 -2.63 -4.93
C ALA A 254 -41.83 -2.47 -5.80
N ASP A 255 -41.55 -1.26 -6.27
CA ASP A 255 -40.41 -0.91 -7.11
C ASP A 255 -39.24 -0.28 -6.33
N ALA A 256 -39.31 -0.24 -5.00
CA ALA A 256 -38.26 0.33 -4.14
C ALA A 256 -36.86 -0.28 -4.35
N HIS A 257 -36.79 -1.50 -4.88
CA HIS A 257 -35.51 -2.13 -5.25
C HIS A 257 -34.83 -1.49 -6.47
N HIS A 258 -35.52 -0.60 -7.18
CA HIS A 258 -35.01 0.23 -8.27
C HIS A 258 -34.75 1.68 -7.87
N ASP A 259 -34.98 2.03 -6.59
CA ASP A 259 -34.55 3.32 -6.08
C ASP A 259 -33.02 3.43 -6.19
N LEU A 260 -32.52 4.60 -6.55
CA LEU A 260 -31.10 4.72 -6.92
C LEU A 260 -30.16 4.55 -5.73
N ASP A 261 -30.59 4.81 -4.51
CA ASP A 261 -29.85 4.52 -3.29
C ASP A 261 -29.69 3.01 -3.08
N PHE A 262 -30.77 2.22 -3.30
CA PHE A 262 -30.73 0.77 -3.25
C PHE A 262 -29.81 0.17 -4.33
N GLU A 263 -29.97 0.61 -5.58
CA GLU A 263 -29.12 0.17 -6.71
C GLU A 263 -27.64 0.59 -6.51
N SER A 264 -27.40 1.78 -5.95
CA SER A 264 -26.04 2.22 -5.59
C SER A 264 -25.43 1.38 -4.47
N ALA A 265 -26.23 0.96 -3.49
CA ALA A 265 -25.78 0.04 -2.45
C ALA A 265 -25.49 -1.38 -3.02
N ALA A 266 -26.29 -1.86 -3.95
CA ALA A 266 -26.08 -3.11 -4.65
C ALA A 266 -24.77 -3.08 -5.49
N LEU A 267 -24.57 -2.00 -6.25
CA LEU A 267 -23.33 -1.72 -6.98
C LEU A 267 -22.12 -1.74 -6.04
N TYR A 268 -22.15 -0.97 -4.96
CA TYR A 268 -21.07 -0.92 -3.98
C TYR A 268 -20.76 -2.30 -3.40
N ASN A 269 -21.79 -3.06 -3.02
CA ASN A 269 -21.64 -4.41 -2.47
C ASN A 269 -21.05 -5.40 -3.47
N ALA A 270 -21.35 -5.26 -4.76
CA ALA A 270 -20.75 -6.07 -5.81
C ALA A 270 -19.28 -5.66 -6.07
N ALA A 271 -19.02 -4.36 -6.25
CA ALA A 271 -17.72 -3.81 -6.58
C ALA A 271 -16.65 -4.12 -5.52
N ARG A 272 -16.97 -3.93 -4.22
CA ARG A 272 -16.02 -4.18 -3.11
C ARG A 272 -15.57 -5.65 -2.95
N ARG A 273 -16.18 -6.58 -3.68
CA ARG A 273 -15.78 -8.00 -3.69
C ARG A 273 -14.72 -8.29 -4.76
N SER A 274 -14.48 -7.35 -5.67
CA SER A 274 -13.40 -7.45 -6.65
C SER A 274 -12.11 -6.89 -6.06
N PRO A 275 -11.00 -7.62 -6.07
CA PRO A 275 -9.70 -7.10 -5.64
C PRO A 275 -9.19 -5.97 -6.54
N ALA A 276 -9.70 -5.86 -7.77
CA ALA A 276 -9.41 -4.77 -8.71
C ALA A 276 -10.12 -3.46 -8.36
N ILE A 277 -10.96 -3.39 -7.31
CA ILE A 277 -11.74 -2.20 -7.00
C ILE A 277 -11.58 -1.78 -5.54
N SER A 278 -11.17 -0.53 -5.34
CA SER A 278 -11.33 0.17 -4.06
C SER A 278 -12.54 1.09 -4.14
N ALA A 279 -13.62 0.77 -3.43
CA ALA A 279 -14.89 1.48 -3.53
C ALA A 279 -15.29 2.16 -2.20
N GLN A 280 -15.90 3.34 -2.32
CA GLN A 280 -16.60 4.02 -1.23
C GLN A 280 -18.04 4.33 -1.65
N LEU A 281 -18.96 4.33 -0.69
CA LEU A 281 -20.37 4.75 -0.89
C LEU A 281 -20.70 5.87 0.09
N ARG A 282 -21.42 6.89 -0.40
CA ARG A 282 -22.04 7.94 0.40
C ARG A 282 -23.52 8.05 0.04
N VAL A 283 -24.37 7.94 1.02
CA VAL A 283 -25.78 8.29 0.93
C VAL A 283 -25.94 9.66 1.56
N MET A 284 -26.57 10.58 0.84
CA MET A 284 -26.66 12.00 1.18
C MET A 284 -28.12 12.41 1.27
N ASP A 285 -28.45 13.34 2.15
CA ASP A 285 -29.80 13.92 2.27
C ASP A 285 -30.15 14.70 0.98
N GLY A 286 -31.22 14.31 0.28
CA GLY A 286 -31.74 14.96 -0.90
C GLY A 286 -32.07 14.06 -2.08
N GLY A 287 -32.57 14.67 -3.14
CA GLY A 287 -33.08 14.01 -4.35
C GLY A 287 -32.11 14.02 -5.52
N HIS A 288 -32.64 13.68 -6.71
CA HIS A 288 -31.87 13.51 -7.95
C HIS A 288 -31.53 14.85 -8.62
N ASP A 289 -30.74 15.70 -7.94
CA ASP A 289 -30.40 17.03 -8.42
C ASP A 289 -29.03 17.55 -7.91
N TRP A 290 -28.72 18.80 -8.28
CA TRP A 290 -27.47 19.47 -7.96
C TRP A 290 -27.30 19.82 -6.46
N THR A 291 -28.32 19.71 -5.64
CA THR A 291 -28.17 19.85 -4.17
C THR A 291 -27.43 18.66 -3.58
N VAL A 292 -27.55 17.49 -4.21
CA VAL A 292 -26.79 16.26 -3.92
C VAL A 292 -25.48 16.23 -4.72
N TRP A 293 -25.52 16.45 -6.05
CA TRP A 293 -24.36 16.23 -6.91
C TRP A 293 -23.20 17.19 -6.67
N THR A 294 -23.45 18.46 -6.29
CA THR A 294 -22.35 19.41 -6.02
C THR A 294 -21.52 18.99 -4.80
N PRO A 295 -22.10 18.77 -3.60
CA PRO A 295 -21.34 18.32 -2.45
C PRO A 295 -20.80 16.88 -2.61
N ALA A 296 -21.50 16.01 -3.35
CA ALA A 296 -21.00 14.68 -3.70
C ALA A 296 -19.73 14.76 -4.55
N PHE A 297 -19.69 15.63 -5.54
CA PHE A 297 -18.50 15.88 -6.36
C PHE A 297 -17.35 16.42 -5.52
N GLU A 298 -17.60 17.35 -4.60
CA GLU A 298 -16.56 17.87 -3.71
C GLU A 298 -15.97 16.76 -2.83
N GLN A 299 -16.81 15.88 -2.27
CA GLN A 299 -16.35 14.73 -1.49
C GLN A 299 -15.58 13.72 -2.36
N ALA A 300 -16.07 13.43 -3.58
CA ALA A 300 -15.37 12.56 -4.53
C ALA A 300 -13.99 13.11 -4.87
N MET A 301 -13.89 14.41 -5.14
CA MET A 301 -12.61 15.04 -5.42
C MET A 301 -11.69 15.12 -4.21
N ALA A 302 -12.21 15.26 -3.00
CA ALA A 302 -11.41 15.21 -1.77
C ALA A 302 -10.79 13.82 -1.55
N GLU A 303 -11.53 12.76 -1.92
CA GLU A 303 -11.09 11.37 -1.77
C GLU A 303 -10.16 10.93 -2.93
N LEU A 304 -10.59 11.15 -4.17
CA LEU A 304 -9.91 10.64 -5.36
C LEU A 304 -8.80 11.58 -5.87
N GLY A 305 -9.00 12.90 -5.72
CA GLY A 305 -8.13 13.92 -6.29
C GLY A 305 -6.69 13.89 -5.80
N PRO A 306 -6.40 13.71 -4.49
CA PRO A 306 -5.03 13.54 -3.99
C PRO A 306 -4.29 12.36 -4.63
N GLY A 307 -5.03 11.35 -5.12
CA GLY A 307 -4.51 10.19 -5.83
C GLY A 307 -4.17 10.41 -7.29
N LEU A 308 -4.54 11.53 -7.89
CA LEU A 308 -4.18 11.84 -9.28
C LEU A 308 -2.71 12.25 -9.37
N SER A 309 -1.95 11.58 -10.23
CA SER A 309 -0.52 11.81 -10.42
C SER A 309 -0.16 11.96 -11.89
N VAL A 310 0.68 12.92 -12.21
CA VAL A 310 1.25 13.12 -13.55
C VAL A 310 2.54 12.33 -13.76
N THR A 311 3.02 11.69 -12.71
CA THR A 311 4.19 10.81 -12.73
C THR A 311 3.71 9.39 -12.48
N PRO A 312 4.14 8.39 -13.27
CA PRO A 312 3.83 7.00 -12.98
C PRO A 312 4.43 6.58 -11.63
N PRO A 313 3.86 5.60 -10.94
CA PRO A 313 4.48 5.04 -9.74
C PRO A 313 5.84 4.43 -10.06
N THR A 314 6.73 4.39 -9.07
CA THR A 314 7.99 3.66 -9.16
C THR A 314 7.69 2.19 -8.95
N GLY A 315 7.90 1.37 -9.99
CA GLY A 315 7.63 -0.06 -9.92
C GLY A 315 8.74 -0.85 -9.23
N LEU A 316 8.41 -2.04 -8.77
CA LEU A 316 9.40 -3.03 -8.33
C LEU A 316 10.19 -3.55 -9.54
N PRO A 317 11.49 -3.85 -9.37
CA PRO A 317 12.30 -4.40 -10.46
C PRO A 317 12.04 -5.90 -10.69
N ALA A 318 12.27 -6.36 -11.93
CA ALA A 318 12.38 -7.77 -12.29
C ALA A 318 13.87 -8.18 -12.33
N PRO A 319 14.24 -9.49 -12.30
CA PRO A 319 13.32 -10.62 -12.16
C PRO A 319 12.86 -10.89 -10.73
N LEU A 320 11.80 -11.67 -10.59
CA LEU A 320 11.36 -12.23 -9.31
C LEU A 320 12.08 -13.56 -9.03
N HIS A 321 12.14 -13.91 -7.74
CA HIS A 321 12.55 -15.24 -7.26
C HIS A 321 11.31 -15.96 -6.77
N GLY A 322 11.13 -17.21 -7.18
CA GLY A 322 9.97 -17.98 -6.75
C GLY A 322 9.63 -19.13 -7.66
N THR A 323 8.49 -19.73 -7.42
CA THR A 323 7.93 -20.88 -8.11
C THR A 323 6.48 -20.56 -8.53
N PRO A 324 5.82 -21.39 -9.35
CA PRO A 324 4.39 -21.19 -9.63
C PRO A 324 3.46 -21.39 -8.42
N ALA A 325 3.98 -21.90 -7.29
CA ALA A 325 3.26 -22.02 -6.02
C ALA A 325 3.44 -20.77 -5.15
N ALA A 326 2.85 -20.75 -3.95
CA ALA A 326 3.06 -19.66 -3.00
C ALA A 326 4.47 -19.73 -2.41
N ASP A 327 5.20 -18.61 -2.50
CA ASP A 327 6.53 -18.44 -1.93
C ASP A 327 6.50 -17.36 -0.83
N TRP A 328 7.49 -17.35 0.05
CA TRP A 328 7.55 -16.45 1.19
C TRP A 328 8.93 -15.84 1.30
N ALA A 329 9.02 -14.53 1.41
CA ALA A 329 10.30 -13.86 1.56
C ALA A 329 11.02 -14.27 2.86
N GLY A 330 12.33 -14.12 2.84
CA GLY A 330 13.22 -14.32 3.97
C GLY A 330 14.34 -13.29 3.93
N GLY A 331 15.38 -13.47 4.73
CA GLY A 331 16.46 -12.52 4.88
C GLY A 331 17.28 -12.30 3.61
N VAL A 332 18.00 -11.18 3.58
CA VAL A 332 19.00 -10.85 2.56
C VAL A 332 20.31 -10.45 3.20
N ALA A 333 21.43 -10.94 2.66
CA ALA A 333 22.77 -10.60 3.13
C ALA A 333 23.68 -10.16 1.98
N ALA A 334 24.48 -9.13 2.22
CA ALA A 334 25.47 -8.62 1.26
C ALA A 334 26.87 -9.15 1.58
N HIS A 335 27.56 -9.69 0.58
CA HIS A 335 28.93 -10.14 0.68
C HIS A 335 29.94 -9.05 0.31
N ALA A 336 31.18 -9.21 0.75
CA ALA A 336 32.25 -8.23 0.50
C ALA A 336 32.58 -8.05 -1.00
N ASP A 337 32.30 -9.07 -1.83
CA ASP A 337 32.46 -9.04 -3.29
C ASP A 337 31.30 -8.34 -4.04
N GLY A 338 30.31 -7.85 -3.29
CA GLY A 338 29.11 -7.19 -3.82
C GLY A 338 27.97 -8.13 -4.21
N SER A 339 28.18 -9.45 -4.16
CA SER A 339 27.09 -10.41 -4.35
C SER A 339 26.11 -10.39 -3.16
N LEU A 340 24.87 -10.81 -3.41
CA LEU A 340 23.82 -10.91 -2.39
C LEU A 340 23.42 -12.37 -2.23
N THR A 341 23.10 -12.77 -1.00
CA THR A 341 22.37 -14.03 -0.75
C THR A 341 20.96 -13.69 -0.28
N VAL A 342 19.96 -14.20 -1.01
CA VAL A 342 18.53 -14.08 -0.69
C VAL A 342 18.06 -15.40 -0.13
N GLY A 343 17.38 -15.35 1.00
CA GLY A 343 16.66 -16.47 1.59
C GLY A 343 15.18 -16.36 1.34
N TYR A 344 14.51 -17.48 1.10
CA TYR A 344 13.06 -17.55 0.99
C TYR A 344 12.57 -18.97 1.25
N ALA A 345 11.26 -19.16 1.35
CA ALA A 345 10.63 -20.48 1.39
C ALA A 345 9.85 -20.68 0.09
N ALA A 346 10.11 -21.78 -0.60
CA ALA A 346 9.51 -22.11 -1.89
C ALA A 346 8.41 -23.16 -1.75
N GLY A 347 7.23 -22.89 -2.30
CA GLY A 347 6.12 -23.84 -2.36
C GLY A 347 6.21 -24.84 -3.49
N GLY A 348 7.29 -24.80 -4.28
CA GLY A 348 7.58 -25.72 -5.38
C GLY A 348 9.06 -25.89 -5.65
N PRO A 349 9.44 -26.68 -6.67
CA PRO A 349 10.84 -26.87 -7.03
C PRO A 349 11.41 -25.62 -7.69
N VAL A 350 12.52 -25.12 -7.16
CA VAL A 350 13.35 -24.12 -7.84
C VAL A 350 14.17 -24.83 -8.91
N GLU A 351 14.39 -24.17 -10.06
CA GLU A 351 15.07 -24.78 -11.21
C GLU A 351 16.38 -25.48 -10.81
N GLY A 352 16.50 -26.76 -11.17
CA GLY A 352 17.66 -27.59 -10.90
C GLY A 352 17.82 -28.06 -9.44
N GLN A 353 16.82 -27.81 -8.57
CA GLN A 353 16.85 -28.23 -7.17
C GLN A 353 15.71 -29.23 -6.86
N PRO A 354 15.95 -30.21 -5.95
CA PRO A 354 14.89 -31.08 -5.47
C PRO A 354 13.92 -30.30 -4.57
N HIS A 355 12.64 -30.67 -4.59
CA HIS A 355 11.62 -30.19 -3.67
C HIS A 355 11.12 -31.37 -2.84
N ALA A 356 11.07 -31.21 -1.52
CA ALA A 356 10.78 -32.31 -0.61
C ALA A 356 9.44 -32.20 0.11
N GLY A 357 8.99 -30.99 0.46
CA GLY A 357 7.81 -30.75 1.29
C GLY A 357 6.72 -29.90 0.65
N ARG A 358 5.99 -29.15 1.47
CA ARG A 358 5.05 -28.12 1.04
C ARG A 358 5.74 -26.78 0.89
N LEU A 359 6.65 -26.47 1.83
CA LEU A 359 7.54 -25.31 1.78
C LEU A 359 8.96 -25.81 2.06
N ASP A 360 9.89 -25.51 1.18
CA ASP A 360 11.31 -25.80 1.38
C ASP A 360 12.09 -24.50 1.54
N ALA A 361 13.12 -24.53 2.38
CA ALA A 361 14.06 -23.43 2.54
C ALA A 361 14.95 -23.29 1.30
N VAL A 362 15.09 -22.04 0.80
CA VAL A 362 15.94 -21.74 -0.36
C VAL A 362 16.91 -20.62 -0.02
N LEU A 363 18.15 -20.79 -0.46
CA LEU A 363 19.18 -19.75 -0.44
C LEU A 363 19.73 -19.59 -1.86
N THR A 364 19.69 -18.36 -2.40
CA THR A 364 20.21 -18.03 -3.74
C THR A 364 21.25 -16.94 -3.63
N ARG A 365 22.47 -17.20 -4.12
CA ARG A 365 23.52 -16.18 -4.25
C ARG A 365 23.53 -15.61 -5.67
N THR A 366 23.43 -14.30 -5.79
CA THR A 366 23.41 -13.63 -7.09
C THR A 366 24.70 -13.91 -7.88
N GLY A 367 24.54 -14.36 -9.14
CA GLY A 367 25.67 -14.75 -9.98
C GLY A 367 26.42 -16.02 -9.54
N GLY A 368 25.86 -16.78 -8.62
CA GLY A 368 26.49 -17.96 -8.03
C GLY A 368 25.58 -19.20 -8.00
N TRP A 369 25.28 -19.67 -6.82
CA TRP A 369 24.59 -20.93 -6.58
C TRP A 369 23.18 -20.72 -6.01
N THR A 370 22.30 -21.71 -6.21
CA THR A 370 21.03 -21.87 -5.50
C THR A 370 21.04 -23.19 -4.75
N ARG A 371 20.48 -23.20 -3.53
CA ARG A 371 20.28 -24.38 -2.70
C ARG A 371 18.88 -24.40 -2.14
N GLN A 372 18.14 -25.45 -2.46
CA GLN A 372 16.84 -25.77 -1.87
C GLN A 372 17.02 -27.00 -0.98
N PHE A 373 16.50 -26.96 0.22
CA PHE A 373 16.54 -28.07 1.17
C PHE A 373 15.33 -28.04 2.07
N GLY A 374 14.85 -29.20 2.42
CA GLY A 374 13.67 -29.36 3.26
C GLY A 374 13.40 -30.82 3.61
N THR A 375 12.32 -31.03 4.31
CA THR A 375 11.75 -32.33 4.68
C THR A 375 10.40 -32.51 3.98
N ALA A 376 9.65 -33.57 4.29
CA ALA A 376 8.27 -33.71 3.81
C ALA A 376 7.28 -32.71 4.49
N ALA A 377 7.74 -31.88 5.42
CA ALA A 377 6.96 -30.87 6.14
C ALA A 377 7.23 -29.45 5.62
N ASP A 378 7.05 -28.42 6.45
CA ASP A 378 7.29 -27.03 6.08
C ASP A 378 8.61 -26.54 6.70
N GLU A 379 9.44 -25.91 5.88
CA GLU A 379 10.62 -25.15 6.28
C GLU A 379 10.49 -23.70 5.85
N ARG A 380 10.76 -22.76 6.76
CA ARG A 380 10.75 -21.33 6.45
C ARG A 380 12.01 -20.65 6.97
N LEU A 381 12.63 -19.81 6.13
CA LEU A 381 13.74 -18.93 6.48
C LEU A 381 13.25 -17.53 6.80
N TYR A 382 13.90 -16.89 7.77
CA TYR A 382 13.67 -15.49 8.14
C TYR A 382 14.98 -14.69 8.22
N GLY A 383 16.02 -15.23 8.83
CA GLY A 383 17.30 -14.57 9.01
C GLY A 383 18.38 -15.08 8.07
N VAL A 384 19.13 -14.17 7.42
CA VAL A 384 20.30 -14.50 6.59
C VAL A 384 21.41 -13.50 6.91
N ALA A 385 22.64 -13.99 7.11
CA ALA A 385 23.83 -13.16 7.35
C ALA A 385 25.06 -13.67 6.60
N ALA A 386 25.77 -12.78 5.92
CA ALA A 386 27.01 -13.09 5.25
C ALA A 386 28.18 -13.21 6.26
N LEU A 387 29.12 -14.10 5.97
CA LEU A 387 30.33 -14.31 6.76
C LEU A 387 31.57 -13.76 6.04
N PRO A 388 32.62 -13.36 6.79
CA PRO A 388 33.85 -12.83 6.19
C PRO A 388 34.57 -13.79 5.25
N ASP A 389 34.38 -15.11 5.42
CA ASP A 389 34.96 -16.16 4.56
C ASP A 389 34.16 -16.39 3.25
N GLY A 390 33.17 -15.56 2.99
CA GLY A 390 32.28 -15.66 1.84
C GLY A 390 31.15 -16.67 2.04
N GLY A 391 31.06 -17.34 3.16
CA GLY A 391 29.96 -18.22 3.54
C GLY A 391 28.74 -17.44 4.01
N VAL A 392 27.67 -18.15 4.36
CA VAL A 392 26.41 -17.60 4.82
C VAL A 392 25.84 -18.40 5.99
N LEU A 393 25.21 -17.70 6.92
CA LEU A 393 24.34 -18.25 7.95
C LEU A 393 22.88 -17.97 7.60
N ALA A 394 22.00 -18.93 7.84
CA ALA A 394 20.56 -18.73 7.76
C ALA A 394 19.84 -19.40 8.92
N ALA A 395 18.70 -18.84 9.33
CA ALA A 395 17.90 -19.31 10.45
C ALA A 395 16.39 -19.22 10.15
N GLY A 396 15.65 -20.12 10.77
CA GLY A 396 14.20 -20.19 10.62
C GLY A 396 13.58 -21.30 11.46
N TYR A 397 12.54 -21.93 10.94
CA TYR A 397 11.94 -23.11 11.58
C TYR A 397 11.71 -24.25 10.57
N THR A 398 11.61 -25.46 11.08
CA THR A 398 11.17 -26.66 10.38
C THR A 398 10.08 -27.36 11.18
N LYS A 399 9.16 -28.04 10.50
CA LYS A 399 8.21 -28.99 11.11
C LYS A 399 8.65 -30.44 10.98
N GLY A 400 9.81 -30.66 10.37
CA GLY A 400 10.40 -31.98 10.12
C GLY A 400 11.70 -32.19 10.85
N ASP A 401 12.42 -33.25 10.47
CA ASP A 401 13.74 -33.61 10.97
C ASP A 401 14.80 -33.23 9.93
N LEU A 402 15.35 -32.03 10.02
CA LEU A 402 16.34 -31.50 9.08
C LEU A 402 17.75 -32.02 9.39
N ASP A 403 18.09 -32.34 10.67
CA ASP A 403 19.42 -32.75 11.09
C ASP A 403 19.55 -34.26 11.33
N GLY A 404 18.44 -35.02 11.17
CA GLY A 404 18.38 -36.46 11.37
C GLY A 404 18.43 -36.89 12.85
N ARG A 405 18.19 -35.96 13.79
CA ARG A 405 18.30 -36.20 15.24
C ARG A 405 17.06 -35.77 16.02
N HIS A 406 16.21 -34.98 15.40
CA HIS A 406 15.00 -34.44 16.01
C HIS A 406 13.79 -35.00 15.25
N PRO A 407 13.29 -36.22 15.59
CA PRO A 407 12.12 -36.77 14.93
C PRO A 407 10.95 -35.78 15.10
N GLY A 408 10.51 -35.19 13.99
CA GLY A 408 9.49 -34.15 13.99
C GLY A 408 8.22 -34.62 14.68
N ASN A 409 7.73 -33.82 15.62
CA ASN A 409 6.45 -33.99 16.31
C ASN A 409 5.30 -33.25 15.58
N GLY A 410 5.63 -32.57 14.44
CA GLY A 410 4.71 -31.70 13.68
C GLY A 410 4.60 -30.28 14.24
N ALA A 411 5.27 -29.95 15.35
CA ALA A 411 5.46 -28.59 15.82
C ALA A 411 6.66 -27.93 15.10
N ASP A 412 6.80 -26.63 15.24
CA ASP A 412 7.93 -25.90 14.66
C ASP A 412 9.16 -26.04 15.55
N ASP A 413 10.28 -26.49 15.00
CA ASP A 413 11.58 -26.48 15.66
C ASP A 413 12.50 -25.43 15.04
N ALA A 414 13.25 -24.71 15.86
CA ALA A 414 14.23 -23.75 15.42
C ALA A 414 15.40 -24.44 14.70
N PHE A 415 15.89 -23.87 13.60
CA PHE A 415 17.14 -24.33 12.98
C PHE A 415 18.05 -23.18 12.56
N VAL A 416 19.33 -23.47 12.54
CA VAL A 416 20.40 -22.63 11.98
C VAL A 416 21.24 -23.47 11.05
N VAL A 417 21.56 -22.95 9.87
CA VAL A 417 22.42 -23.60 8.89
C VAL A 417 23.56 -22.69 8.47
N ARG A 418 24.75 -23.24 8.29
CA ARG A 418 25.90 -22.55 7.69
C ARG A 418 26.27 -23.20 6.37
N LEU A 419 26.36 -22.38 5.32
CA LEU A 419 26.93 -22.78 4.04
C LEU A 419 28.27 -22.06 3.82
N ASP A 420 29.20 -22.71 3.09
CA ASP A 420 30.42 -22.04 2.63
C ASP A 420 30.21 -21.17 1.41
N ALA A 421 31.28 -20.54 0.92
CA ALA A 421 31.23 -19.66 -0.27
C ALA A 421 30.76 -20.37 -1.55
N ALA A 422 30.88 -21.70 -1.64
CA ALA A 422 30.39 -22.52 -2.76
C ALA A 422 28.97 -23.04 -2.55
N GLY A 423 28.29 -22.63 -1.46
CA GLY A 423 26.93 -23.05 -1.13
C GLY A 423 26.84 -24.48 -0.58
N MET A 424 27.95 -25.08 -0.07
CA MET A 424 27.92 -26.37 0.55
C MET A 424 27.62 -26.23 2.04
N VAL A 425 26.69 -27.04 2.54
CA VAL A 425 26.35 -27.06 3.97
C VAL A 425 27.58 -27.53 4.78
N ARG A 426 27.98 -26.71 5.73
CA ARG A 426 29.07 -27.02 6.68
C ARG A 426 28.54 -27.65 7.95
N TRP A 427 27.43 -27.11 8.45
CA TRP A 427 26.70 -27.68 9.55
C TRP A 427 25.25 -27.19 9.51
N LEU A 428 24.34 -27.94 10.10
CA LEU A 428 22.96 -27.62 10.38
C LEU A 428 22.66 -28.06 11.81
N THR A 429 22.07 -27.18 12.60
CA THR A 429 21.69 -27.43 13.98
C THR A 429 20.20 -27.12 14.13
N GLN A 430 19.42 -28.13 14.47
CA GLN A 430 18.02 -28.03 14.86
C GLN A 430 17.94 -28.12 16.39
N PHE A 431 17.07 -27.30 17.00
CA PHE A 431 16.85 -27.33 18.45
C PHE A 431 15.44 -26.78 18.77
N GLY A 432 14.90 -27.25 19.88
CA GLY A 432 13.55 -26.84 20.33
C GLY A 432 13.13 -27.66 21.54
N ASP A 433 11.97 -27.34 22.07
CA ASP A 433 11.26 -28.17 23.04
C ASP A 433 10.50 -29.26 22.27
N PRO A 434 10.76 -30.55 22.52
CA PRO A 434 10.14 -31.64 21.74
C PRO A 434 8.63 -31.73 21.82
N ALA A 435 7.97 -30.92 22.68
CA ALA A 435 6.52 -30.92 22.87
C ALA A 435 5.86 -29.59 22.46
N ALA A 436 6.65 -28.59 22.01
CA ALA A 436 6.16 -27.24 21.75
C ALA A 436 6.69 -26.66 20.44
N ALA A 437 6.20 -25.48 20.05
CA ALA A 437 6.64 -24.79 18.86
C ALA A 437 7.73 -23.77 19.18
N ASP A 438 8.81 -23.81 18.40
CA ASP A 438 9.98 -22.95 18.51
C ASP A 438 10.31 -22.33 17.14
N ARG A 439 10.43 -21.02 17.05
CA ARG A 439 10.75 -20.32 15.80
C ARG A 439 11.85 -19.31 15.99
N LEU A 440 12.72 -19.16 14.99
CA LEU A 440 13.66 -18.06 14.88
C LEU A 440 13.18 -17.07 13.80
N TYR A 441 13.15 -15.80 14.13
CA TYR A 441 12.78 -14.72 13.22
C TYR A 441 13.97 -13.87 12.77
N ALA A 442 15.04 -13.84 13.55
CA ALA A 442 16.17 -12.99 13.27
C ALA A 442 17.50 -13.68 13.54
N LEU A 443 18.52 -13.29 12.75
CA LEU A 443 19.89 -13.78 12.87
C LEU A 443 20.87 -12.63 12.66
N SER A 444 21.93 -12.62 13.45
CA SER A 444 23.10 -11.76 13.26
C SER A 444 24.38 -12.59 13.37
N ALA A 445 25.29 -12.43 12.41
CA ALA A 445 26.59 -13.06 12.48
C ALA A 445 27.40 -12.52 13.67
N ALA A 446 28.07 -13.40 14.39
CA ALA A 446 28.98 -13.02 15.44
C ALA A 446 30.39 -12.75 14.88
N PRO A 447 31.21 -11.89 15.55
CA PRO A 447 32.55 -11.56 15.09
C PRO A 447 33.49 -12.74 14.90
N ASP A 448 33.27 -13.85 15.62
CA ASP A 448 34.05 -15.09 15.53
C ASP A 448 33.55 -16.05 14.45
N GLY A 449 32.48 -15.70 13.72
CA GLY A 449 31.88 -16.53 12.68
C GLY A 449 30.78 -17.49 13.15
N GLY A 450 30.36 -17.40 14.40
CA GLY A 450 29.15 -18.04 14.92
C GLY A 450 27.91 -17.19 14.68
N ALA A 451 26.78 -17.52 15.34
CA ALA A 451 25.50 -16.89 15.16
C ALA A 451 24.88 -16.44 16.49
N TYR A 452 24.26 -15.25 16.49
CA TYR A 452 23.21 -14.87 17.44
C TYR A 452 21.86 -14.97 16.75
N VAL A 453 20.89 -15.57 17.41
CA VAL A 453 19.54 -15.79 16.87
C VAL A 453 18.48 -15.36 17.87
N ALA A 454 17.32 -14.95 17.37
CA ALA A 454 16.20 -14.52 18.19
C ALA A 454 14.86 -15.01 17.60
N GLY A 455 13.90 -15.27 18.49
CA GLY A 455 12.59 -15.77 18.11
C GLY A 455 11.69 -15.99 19.32
N TYR A 456 10.92 -17.08 19.32
CA TYR A 456 10.10 -17.48 20.46
C TYR A 456 10.11 -19.00 20.69
N THR A 457 9.70 -19.38 21.89
CA THR A 457 9.33 -20.74 22.25
C THR A 457 7.93 -20.77 22.90
N LYS A 458 7.18 -21.83 22.66
CA LYS A 458 5.99 -22.20 23.45
C LYS A 458 6.32 -23.22 24.54
N GLY A 459 7.57 -23.66 24.57
CA GLY A 459 8.10 -24.64 25.48
C GLY A 459 9.02 -24.07 26.57
N SER A 460 9.90 -24.92 27.08
CA SER A 460 10.80 -24.62 28.19
C SER A 460 12.25 -24.88 27.78
N LEU A 461 12.93 -23.86 27.25
CA LEU A 461 14.32 -23.96 26.75
C LEU A 461 15.38 -23.46 27.75
N ASP A 462 15.07 -22.45 28.57
CA ASP A 462 15.94 -21.89 29.63
C ASP A 462 15.11 -21.56 30.87
N GLY A 463 14.31 -22.51 31.32
CA GLY A 463 13.36 -22.38 32.43
C GLY A 463 11.90 -22.59 31.98
N PRO A 464 10.94 -22.55 32.91
CA PRO A 464 9.55 -22.74 32.58
C PRO A 464 9.02 -21.60 31.73
N ASN A 465 8.14 -21.92 30.75
CA ASN A 465 7.40 -20.95 29.97
C ASN A 465 6.52 -20.09 30.89
N ALA A 466 6.55 -18.77 30.70
CA ALA A 466 5.83 -17.83 31.53
C ALA A 466 4.42 -17.46 31.00
N GLY A 467 4.13 -17.75 29.72
CA GLY A 467 2.87 -17.40 29.07
C GLY A 467 2.49 -18.34 27.90
N ASP A 468 1.99 -17.78 26.80
CA ASP A 468 1.73 -18.52 25.55
C ASP A 468 3.02 -18.70 24.74
N LYS A 469 3.77 -17.62 24.57
CA LYS A 469 5.09 -17.59 23.91
C LYS A 469 6.05 -16.76 24.74
N ASP A 470 7.27 -17.26 24.89
CA ASP A 470 8.35 -16.51 25.48
C ASP A 470 9.39 -16.18 24.41
N ALA A 471 9.92 -14.97 24.43
CA ALA A 471 11.01 -14.58 23.56
C ALA A 471 12.29 -15.40 23.85
N VAL A 472 12.98 -15.83 22.80
CA VAL A 472 14.21 -16.61 22.89
C VAL A 472 15.34 -15.87 22.21
N VAL A 473 16.50 -15.88 22.87
CA VAL A 473 17.78 -15.41 22.32
C VAL A 473 18.82 -16.50 22.53
N ALA A 474 19.54 -16.89 21.47
CA ALA A 474 20.54 -17.95 21.57
C ALA A 474 21.84 -17.60 20.84
N ARG A 475 22.91 -18.26 21.22
CA ARG A 475 24.25 -18.16 20.65
C ARG A 475 24.74 -19.52 20.17
N LEU A 476 25.10 -19.58 18.89
CA LEU A 476 25.77 -20.74 18.31
C LEU A 476 27.25 -20.40 18.03
N THR A 477 28.12 -21.36 18.31
CA THR A 477 29.55 -21.26 18.01
C THR A 477 29.83 -21.37 16.50
N PRO A 478 31.04 -21.05 16.01
CA PRO A 478 31.41 -21.19 14.59
C PRO A 478 31.25 -22.60 13.99
N ASP A 479 31.29 -23.62 14.82
CA ASP A 479 31.09 -25.04 14.46
C ASP A 479 29.63 -25.51 14.66
N GLY A 480 28.74 -24.61 15.01
CA GLY A 480 27.27 -24.84 15.07
C GLY A 480 26.77 -25.37 16.42
N ALA A 481 27.63 -25.50 17.44
CA ALA A 481 27.15 -25.91 18.76
C ALA A 481 26.40 -24.81 19.47
N LEU A 482 25.29 -25.15 20.15
CA LEU A 482 24.53 -24.20 20.99
C LEU A 482 25.37 -23.85 22.22
N SER A 483 25.80 -22.59 22.33
CA SER A 483 26.64 -22.09 23.41
C SER A 483 25.83 -21.69 24.64
N TRP A 484 24.79 -20.95 24.42
CA TRP A 484 23.81 -20.56 25.43
C TRP A 484 22.46 -20.23 24.78
N ILE A 485 21.41 -20.34 25.59
CA ILE A 485 20.04 -19.90 25.26
C ILE A 485 19.50 -19.08 26.43
N ARG A 486 18.65 -18.10 26.15
CA ARG A 486 17.92 -17.31 27.15
C ARG A 486 16.46 -17.21 26.73
N GLN A 487 15.60 -17.55 27.66
CA GLN A 487 14.16 -17.40 27.55
C GLN A 487 13.74 -16.19 28.37
N TYR A 488 12.88 -15.33 27.78
CA TYR A 488 12.48 -14.06 28.39
C TYR A 488 11.05 -13.77 28.05
N GLY A 489 10.16 -13.94 29.02
CA GLY A 489 8.72 -13.78 28.82
C GLY A 489 7.99 -13.30 30.05
N GLY A 490 6.74 -12.88 29.85
CA GLY A 490 5.72 -12.53 30.81
C GLY A 490 4.49 -13.43 30.65
N PRO A 491 3.36 -13.10 31.28
CA PRO A 491 2.15 -13.97 31.27
C PRO A 491 1.33 -13.84 29.96
N GLY A 492 1.97 -13.63 28.82
CA GLY A 492 1.27 -13.43 27.57
C GLY A 492 2.01 -14.01 26.37
N GLU A 493 1.84 -13.39 25.21
CA GLU A 493 2.58 -13.68 23.98
C GLU A 493 3.76 -12.71 23.86
N ASP A 494 4.98 -13.24 23.93
CA ASP A 494 6.20 -12.48 23.84
C ASP A 494 7.08 -13.04 22.73
N LYS A 495 7.55 -12.18 21.83
CA LYS A 495 8.38 -12.55 20.68
C LYS A 495 9.61 -11.66 20.60
N ALA A 496 10.73 -12.23 20.18
CA ALA A 496 11.90 -11.50 19.71
C ALA A 496 11.91 -11.54 18.17
N SER A 497 11.81 -10.37 17.53
CA SER A 497 11.66 -10.24 16.08
C SER A 497 12.94 -9.73 15.40
N GLY A 498 13.82 -9.04 16.14
CA GLY A 498 15.05 -8.47 15.60
C GLY A 498 16.25 -8.70 16.51
N ILE A 499 17.45 -8.88 15.91
CA ILE A 499 18.71 -9.04 16.63
C ILE A 499 19.86 -8.39 15.87
N ALA A 500 20.74 -7.69 16.58
CA ALA A 500 21.96 -7.11 16.03
C ALA A 500 23.13 -7.27 16.98
N ALA A 501 24.20 -7.91 16.52
CA ALA A 501 25.45 -8.03 17.25
C ALA A 501 26.27 -6.74 17.12
N GLY A 502 26.50 -6.06 18.24
CA GLY A 502 27.49 -5.00 18.34
C GLY A 502 28.82 -5.53 18.88
N ALA A 503 29.84 -4.66 18.94
CA ALA A 503 31.17 -5.05 19.44
C ALA A 503 31.17 -5.47 20.93
N ALA A 504 30.27 -4.93 21.75
CA ALA A 504 30.26 -5.15 23.21
C ALA A 504 28.93 -5.72 23.73
N ALA A 505 27.89 -5.72 22.92
CA ALA A 505 26.56 -6.16 23.32
C ALA A 505 25.73 -6.61 22.11
N VAL A 506 24.76 -7.47 22.38
CA VAL A 506 23.77 -7.93 21.42
C VAL A 506 22.45 -7.20 21.73
N GLN A 507 21.89 -6.50 20.75
CA GLN A 507 20.61 -5.82 20.84
C GLN A 507 19.51 -6.73 20.32
N VAL A 508 18.40 -6.79 21.02
CA VAL A 508 17.23 -7.62 20.67
C VAL A 508 15.98 -6.78 20.78
N THR A 509 15.09 -6.92 19.82
CA THR A 509 13.78 -6.24 19.80
C THR A 509 12.64 -7.22 19.57
N GLY A 510 11.44 -6.80 19.93
CA GLY A 510 10.26 -7.62 19.71
C GLY A 510 8.97 -6.97 20.18
N SER A 511 7.98 -7.81 20.46
CA SER A 511 6.67 -7.41 21.00
C SER A 511 6.30 -8.27 22.20
N ALA A 512 5.50 -7.69 23.12
CA ALA A 512 5.02 -8.35 24.32
C ALA A 512 3.57 -7.94 24.59
N SER A 513 2.69 -8.90 24.89
CA SER A 513 1.28 -8.64 25.22
C SER A 513 1.05 -8.37 26.70
N ALA A 514 2.11 -8.42 27.50
CA ALA A 514 2.12 -8.06 28.93
C ALA A 514 3.49 -7.53 29.33
N ALA A 515 3.61 -7.00 30.57
CA ALA A 515 4.89 -6.52 31.07
C ALA A 515 5.92 -7.66 31.16
N LEU A 516 7.06 -7.50 30.49
CA LEU A 516 8.22 -8.38 30.65
C LEU A 516 8.93 -8.12 31.99
N PRO A 517 9.65 -9.10 32.55
CA PRO A 517 10.38 -8.90 33.81
C PRO A 517 11.34 -7.70 33.76
N GLY A 518 11.07 -6.68 34.59
CA GLY A 518 11.85 -5.44 34.64
C GLY A 518 11.42 -4.36 33.66
N THR A 519 10.28 -4.52 32.98
CA THR A 519 9.67 -3.48 32.13
C THR A 519 8.28 -3.08 32.66
N THR A 520 7.65 -2.12 32.01
CA THR A 520 6.30 -1.64 32.31
C THR A 520 5.45 -1.80 31.06
N ALA A 521 4.26 -2.43 31.17
CA ALA A 521 3.30 -2.43 30.08
C ALA A 521 2.76 -1.01 29.85
N LEU A 522 2.62 -0.61 28.58
CA LEU A 522 2.14 0.69 28.16
C LEU A 522 0.71 0.62 27.60
N GLY A 523 0.34 -0.50 27.02
CA GLY A 523 -0.95 -0.65 26.36
C GLY A 523 -1.37 -2.09 26.08
N GLY A 524 -1.80 -2.36 24.87
CA GLY A 524 -2.17 -3.68 24.38
C GLY A 524 -0.95 -4.54 24.08
N LEU A 525 -0.50 -4.57 22.83
CA LEU A 525 0.80 -5.12 22.46
C LEU A 525 1.86 -4.04 22.60
N ASP A 526 2.95 -4.31 23.31
CA ASP A 526 4.04 -3.36 23.53
C ASP A 526 5.30 -3.76 22.77
N GLY A 527 5.90 -2.82 22.04
CA GLY A 527 7.25 -2.97 21.51
C GLY A 527 8.28 -3.01 22.65
N TRP A 528 9.31 -3.84 22.56
CA TRP A 528 10.40 -3.86 23.54
C TRP A 528 11.77 -3.96 22.88
N ILE A 529 12.78 -3.46 23.60
CA ILE A 529 14.20 -3.60 23.25
C ILE A 529 15.00 -3.97 24.50
N ALA A 530 15.99 -4.85 24.31
CA ALA A 530 16.92 -5.28 25.36
C ALA A 530 18.35 -5.38 24.84
N ALA A 531 19.32 -5.26 25.75
CA ALA A 531 20.71 -5.57 25.47
C ALA A 531 21.21 -6.74 26.32
N TYR A 532 21.97 -7.62 25.67
CA TYR A 532 22.66 -8.74 26.30
C TYR A 532 24.16 -8.60 26.10
N THR A 533 24.95 -9.11 27.07
CA THR A 533 26.36 -9.33 26.85
C THR A 533 26.58 -10.48 25.85
N THR A 534 27.79 -10.64 25.35
CA THR A 534 28.14 -11.72 24.40
C THR A 534 28.07 -13.12 25.02
N ASP A 535 28.06 -13.22 26.36
CA ASP A 535 27.88 -14.46 27.13
C ASP A 535 26.42 -14.67 27.61
N GLY A 536 25.49 -13.83 27.15
CA GLY A 536 24.06 -14.01 27.34
C GLY A 536 23.47 -13.40 28.62
N ALA A 537 24.21 -12.56 29.36
CA ALA A 537 23.64 -11.84 30.51
C ALA A 537 22.87 -10.59 30.04
N ARG A 538 21.59 -10.45 30.45
CA ARG A 538 20.78 -9.26 30.11
C ARG A 538 21.28 -8.04 30.91
N GLN A 539 21.63 -6.98 30.20
CA GLN A 539 22.13 -5.74 30.79
C GLN A 539 21.00 -4.76 31.14
N TRP A 540 20.05 -4.60 30.23
CA TRP A 540 18.86 -3.77 30.40
C TRP A 540 17.76 -4.23 29.45
N ALA A 541 16.50 -3.83 29.75
CA ALA A 541 15.36 -3.94 28.87
C ALA A 541 14.42 -2.73 29.09
N THR A 542 13.71 -2.31 28.05
CA THR A 542 12.71 -1.25 28.14
C THR A 542 11.63 -1.46 27.09
N THR A 543 10.41 -0.97 27.36
CA THR A 543 9.31 -0.90 26.40
C THR A 543 9.42 0.34 25.53
N ALA A 544 8.85 0.27 24.33
CA ALA A 544 8.74 1.37 23.38
C ALA A 544 7.32 1.37 22.80
N GLY A 545 6.76 2.55 22.59
CA GLY A 545 5.41 2.72 22.07
C GLY A 545 4.54 3.58 22.98
N GLY A 546 3.23 3.33 22.96
CA GLY A 546 2.18 4.06 23.65
C GLY A 546 1.06 3.17 24.19
N PRO A 547 -0.16 3.71 24.38
CA PRO A 547 -1.28 2.95 24.94
C PRO A 547 -2.01 2.05 23.91
N GLN A 548 -1.60 2.06 22.66
CA GLN A 548 -2.15 1.22 21.59
C GLN A 548 -1.16 0.10 21.25
N ASP A 549 -1.50 -0.71 20.24
CA ASP A 549 -0.60 -1.79 19.82
C ASP A 549 0.69 -1.25 19.20
N ASP A 550 1.81 -1.70 19.74
CA ASP A 550 3.15 -1.34 19.33
C ASP A 550 4.00 -2.60 19.14
N ARG A 551 4.94 -2.59 18.22
CA ARG A 551 5.93 -3.65 18.04
C ARG A 551 7.21 -3.12 17.45
N LEU A 552 8.34 -3.77 17.73
CA LEU A 552 9.64 -3.48 17.12
C LEU A 552 10.09 -4.74 16.34
N ASN A 553 10.14 -4.61 15.01
CA ASN A 553 10.41 -5.75 14.10
C ASN A 553 11.89 -5.97 13.86
N ALA A 554 12.70 -4.92 13.84
CA ALA A 554 14.11 -5.00 13.54
C ALA A 554 14.94 -4.02 14.35
N VAL A 555 16.24 -4.33 14.51
CA VAL A 555 17.21 -3.48 15.17
C VAL A 555 18.56 -3.52 14.44
N THR A 556 19.27 -2.40 14.45
CA THR A 556 20.66 -2.29 14.01
C THR A 556 21.50 -1.51 15.02
N VAL A 557 22.82 -1.64 14.93
CA VAL A 557 23.75 -0.82 15.74
C VAL A 557 24.51 0.11 14.80
N THR A 558 24.37 1.42 15.02
CA THR A 558 25.07 2.43 14.21
C THR A 558 26.56 2.51 14.57
N THR A 559 27.37 3.12 13.72
CA THR A 559 28.81 3.39 13.99
C THR A 559 29.03 4.26 15.22
N ALA A 560 28.02 5.01 15.65
CA ALA A 560 28.03 5.80 16.89
C ALA A 560 27.64 4.98 18.15
N GLY A 561 27.38 3.68 18.00
CA GLY A 561 26.99 2.79 19.09
C GLY A 561 25.55 2.95 19.57
N LEU A 562 24.67 3.58 18.77
CA LEU A 562 23.24 3.63 19.05
C LEU A 562 22.57 2.36 18.53
N ALA A 563 21.71 1.76 19.35
CA ALA A 563 20.75 0.76 18.90
C ALA A 563 19.54 1.50 18.27
N VAL A 564 19.31 1.28 16.98
CA VAL A 564 18.17 1.87 16.27
C VAL A 564 17.22 0.75 15.89
N ALA A 565 15.98 0.85 16.34
CA ALA A 565 14.93 -0.12 16.10
C ALA A 565 13.79 0.48 15.30
N THR A 566 13.08 -0.34 14.52
CA THR A 566 11.90 0.07 13.75
C THR A 566 10.77 -0.94 13.89
N GLY A 567 9.53 -0.46 13.68
CA GLY A 567 8.33 -1.27 13.74
C GLY A 567 7.07 -0.44 13.59
N LEU A 568 6.07 -0.75 14.39
CA LEU A 568 4.75 -0.15 14.41
C LEU A 568 4.51 0.58 15.74
N SER A 569 3.80 1.69 15.70
CA SER A 569 3.16 2.32 16.87
C SER A 569 1.83 2.94 16.46
N ALA A 570 0.75 2.45 17.03
CA ALA A 570 -0.60 2.98 16.78
C ALA A 570 -1.03 3.00 15.28
N GLY A 571 -0.53 2.08 14.47
CA GLY A 571 -0.81 2.04 13.02
C GLY A 571 0.21 2.78 12.16
N ASP A 572 1.21 3.45 12.75
CA ASP A 572 2.21 4.27 12.06
C ASP A 572 3.62 3.65 12.17
N ALA A 573 4.47 3.91 11.16
CA ALA A 573 5.84 3.41 11.16
C ALA A 573 6.72 4.12 12.18
N LEU A 574 7.10 3.39 13.23
CA LEU A 574 7.96 3.87 14.33
C LEU A 574 9.43 3.55 14.04
N THR A 575 10.32 4.51 14.29
CA THR A 575 11.76 4.29 14.41
C THR A 575 12.28 4.97 15.66
N VAL A 576 13.04 4.25 16.49
CA VAL A 576 13.50 4.75 17.79
C VAL A 576 14.95 4.37 18.04
N ALA A 577 15.73 5.27 18.66
CA ALA A 577 17.14 5.05 18.96
C ALA A 577 17.42 5.09 20.46
N TYR A 578 18.27 4.15 20.92
CA TYR A 578 18.69 4.02 22.29
C TYR A 578 20.22 4.04 22.41
N THR A 579 20.72 4.54 23.54
CA THR A 579 22.13 4.41 23.90
C THR A 579 22.46 2.97 24.32
N GLY A 580 23.73 2.61 24.39
CA GLY A 580 24.16 1.32 24.95
C GLY A 580 23.75 1.07 26.41
N LYS A 581 23.19 2.08 27.11
CA LYS A 581 22.66 1.97 28.48
C LYS A 581 21.12 1.99 28.53
N GLY A 582 20.43 1.86 27.39
CA GLY A 582 18.97 1.82 27.32
C GLY A 582 18.25 3.18 27.39
N ALA A 583 18.97 4.30 27.36
CA ALA A 583 18.34 5.62 27.33
C ALA A 583 17.93 6.00 25.92
N ARG A 584 16.64 6.34 25.70
CA ARG A 584 16.12 6.81 24.41
C ARG A 584 16.76 8.13 24.01
N ARG A 585 17.26 8.21 22.77
CA ARG A 585 17.93 9.40 22.19
C ARG A 585 17.02 10.21 21.31
N TRP A 586 16.29 9.54 20.42
CA TRP A 586 15.32 10.15 19.52
C TRP A 586 14.27 9.11 19.09
N GLN A 587 13.18 9.63 18.55
CA GLN A 587 12.09 8.87 17.97
C GLN A 587 11.63 9.58 16.69
N HIS A 588 11.31 8.83 15.67
CA HIS A 588 10.67 9.27 14.43
C HIS A 588 9.43 8.42 14.18
N VAL A 589 8.35 9.07 13.79
CA VAL A 589 7.11 8.41 13.36
C VAL A 589 6.77 8.94 11.97
N LEU A 590 6.63 8.04 11.00
CA LEU A 590 6.01 8.35 9.73
C LEU A 590 4.55 7.91 9.83
N ALA A 591 3.64 8.87 9.66
CA ALA A 591 2.21 8.66 9.69
C ALA A 591 1.59 9.09 8.36
N THR A 592 0.80 8.22 7.75
CA THR A 592 -0.15 8.57 6.70
C THR A 592 -1.59 8.37 7.22
N PRO A 593 -2.64 8.72 6.45
CA PRO A 593 -4.01 8.37 6.85
C PRO A 593 -4.33 6.87 6.85
N GLN A 594 -3.40 6.02 6.41
CA GLN A 594 -3.52 4.57 6.31
C GLN A 594 -2.39 3.91 7.12
N ALA A 595 -2.40 2.58 7.18
CA ALA A 595 -1.40 1.83 7.94
C ALA A 595 0.01 1.95 7.33
N ASP A 596 0.98 2.20 8.18
CA ASP A 596 2.41 2.28 7.88
C ASP A 596 3.21 1.45 8.88
N GLU A 597 4.24 0.73 8.46
CA GLU A 597 5.05 -0.06 9.38
C GLU A 597 6.50 -0.21 8.91
N GLY A 598 7.45 -0.10 9.82
CA GLY A 598 8.85 -0.42 9.59
C GLY A 598 9.12 -1.92 9.78
N ALA A 599 9.77 -2.57 8.80
CA ALA A 599 10.08 -4.00 8.81
C ALA A 599 11.58 -4.26 9.06
N ALA A 600 12.45 -3.47 8.45
CA ALA A 600 13.89 -3.62 8.55
C ALA A 600 14.59 -2.27 8.73
N VAL A 601 15.75 -2.27 9.38
CA VAL A 601 16.59 -1.07 9.55
C VAL A 601 18.04 -1.42 9.35
N THR A 602 18.76 -0.64 8.52
CA THR A 602 20.15 -0.83 8.21
C THR A 602 21.00 0.41 8.50
N PRO A 603 22.25 0.26 8.96
CA PRO A 603 23.10 1.39 9.26
C PRO A 603 23.69 1.99 7.98
N LEU A 604 23.88 3.31 8.00
CA LEU A 604 24.58 4.08 6.98
C LEU A 604 25.79 4.82 7.58
N PRO A 605 26.75 5.27 6.75
CA PRO A 605 27.84 6.11 7.21
C PRO A 605 27.36 7.37 7.95
N GLY A 606 28.14 7.86 8.89
CA GLY A 606 27.79 9.07 9.65
C GLY A 606 26.74 8.90 10.74
N GLY A 607 26.34 7.66 11.05
CA GLY A 607 25.32 7.35 12.06
C GLY A 607 23.88 7.51 11.55
N GLU A 608 23.70 7.69 10.25
CA GLU A 608 22.41 7.65 9.58
C GLU A 608 21.89 6.21 9.50
N VAL A 609 20.59 6.06 9.24
CA VAL A 609 19.96 4.75 9.00
C VAL A 609 19.02 4.81 7.81
N ARG A 610 18.83 3.66 7.17
CA ARG A 610 17.73 3.38 6.28
C ARG A 610 16.73 2.48 6.95
N VAL A 611 15.46 2.87 6.89
CA VAL A 611 14.33 2.07 7.33
C VAL A 611 13.60 1.58 6.08
N VAL A 612 13.30 0.31 6.04
CA VAL A 612 12.48 -0.32 5.00
C VAL A 612 11.23 -0.86 5.66
N GLY A 613 10.09 -0.66 5.04
CA GLY A 613 8.80 -1.08 5.56
C GLY A 613 7.74 -1.04 4.47
N TYR A 614 6.49 -1.02 4.85
CA TYR A 614 5.40 -0.80 3.91
C TYR A 614 4.56 0.41 4.30
N THR A 615 3.83 0.93 3.33
CA THR A 615 2.79 1.94 3.52
C THR A 615 1.56 1.59 2.68
N ARG A 616 0.37 1.70 3.26
CA ARG A 616 -0.91 1.67 2.52
C ARG A 616 -1.37 3.08 2.16
N GLY A 617 -0.64 4.09 2.63
CA GLY A 617 -0.89 5.50 2.36
C GLY A 617 0.02 6.07 1.27
N ARG A 618 0.12 7.39 1.24
CA ARG A 618 0.89 8.12 0.23
C ARG A 618 2.05 8.86 0.86
N VAL A 619 3.23 8.38 0.55
CA VAL A 619 4.51 9.04 0.85
C VAL A 619 5.11 9.60 -0.45
N GLY A 620 4.93 8.87 -1.55
CA GLY A 620 5.25 9.23 -2.92
C GLY A 620 4.05 9.04 -3.85
N VAL A 621 4.26 8.38 -4.98
CA VAL A 621 3.19 7.93 -5.87
C VAL A 621 2.85 6.50 -5.50
N GLN A 622 1.66 6.31 -4.97
CA GLN A 622 1.15 4.98 -4.62
C GLN A 622 0.93 4.16 -5.89
N ALA A 623 1.42 2.91 -5.89
CA ALA A 623 1.28 1.99 -7.00
C ALA A 623 0.08 1.05 -6.80
N GLY A 624 -0.09 0.50 -5.60
CA GLY A 624 -1.10 -0.49 -5.29
C GLY A 624 -1.75 -0.31 -3.92
N GLY A 625 -2.00 -1.41 -3.25
CA GLY A 625 -2.54 -1.46 -1.90
C GLY A 625 -1.47 -1.14 -0.85
N ALA A 626 -0.62 -2.11 -0.51
CA ALA A 626 0.57 -1.92 0.30
C ALA A 626 1.79 -1.79 -0.62
N ASP A 627 2.55 -0.72 -0.49
CA ASP A 627 3.78 -0.47 -1.26
C ASP A 627 5.01 -0.48 -0.34
N VAL A 628 6.16 -0.83 -0.88
CA VAL A 628 7.45 -0.76 -0.16
C VAL A 628 7.76 0.70 0.16
N LEU A 629 8.02 0.96 1.43
CA LEU A 629 8.45 2.25 1.98
C LEU A 629 9.94 2.20 2.30
N VAL A 630 10.70 3.19 1.85
CA VAL A 630 12.12 3.36 2.20
C VAL A 630 12.35 4.76 2.74
N LEU A 631 12.77 4.86 3.99
CA LEU A 631 13.10 6.11 4.66
C LEU A 631 14.61 6.22 4.87
N ARG A 632 15.15 7.42 4.76
CA ARG A 632 16.48 7.77 5.23
C ARG A 632 16.37 8.76 6.38
N LEU A 633 16.90 8.38 7.54
CA LEU A 633 16.94 9.20 8.73
C LEU A 633 18.39 9.55 9.08
N ASP A 634 18.62 10.79 9.50
CA ASP A 634 19.95 11.21 9.96
C ASP A 634 20.26 10.69 11.38
N ALA A 635 21.46 10.94 11.86
CA ALA A 635 21.92 10.51 13.18
C ALA A 635 21.09 11.08 14.37
N LYS A 636 20.20 12.04 14.12
CA LYS A 636 19.29 12.64 15.11
C LYS A 636 17.84 12.21 14.91
N GLY A 637 17.56 11.31 13.95
CA GLY A 637 16.23 10.82 13.61
C GLY A 637 15.42 11.74 12.70
N ALA A 638 16.02 12.78 12.12
CA ALA A 638 15.31 13.63 11.17
C ALA A 638 15.25 12.96 9.78
N GLN A 639 14.06 12.94 9.19
CA GLN A 639 13.85 12.39 7.84
C GLN A 639 14.57 13.23 6.78
N ARG A 640 15.38 12.58 5.96
CA ARG A 640 16.14 13.17 4.86
C ARG A 640 15.58 12.81 3.50
N ALA A 641 14.99 11.61 3.38
CA ALA A 641 14.32 11.16 2.17
C ALA A 641 13.24 10.14 2.52
N ALA A 642 12.26 10.02 1.64
CA ALA A 642 11.28 8.95 1.65
C ALA A 642 11.00 8.54 0.20
N THR A 643 10.95 7.24 -0.07
CA THR A 643 10.64 6.67 -1.38
C THR A 643 9.57 5.61 -1.20
N GLN A 644 8.61 5.58 -2.11
CA GLN A 644 7.56 4.56 -2.20
C GLN A 644 7.69 3.88 -3.55
N LEU A 645 7.70 2.56 -3.57
CA LEU A 645 7.76 1.76 -4.81
C LEU A 645 6.94 0.50 -4.63
N GLY A 646 6.31 0.04 -5.72
CA GLY A 646 5.44 -1.11 -5.65
C GLY A 646 4.90 -1.52 -7.01
N THR A 647 3.98 -2.48 -6.98
CA THR A 647 3.17 -2.93 -8.10
C THR A 647 1.72 -2.46 -7.92
N ALA A 648 0.83 -2.86 -8.80
CA ALA A 648 -0.60 -2.53 -8.68
C ALA A 648 -1.31 -3.28 -7.55
N ARG A 649 -0.67 -4.32 -6.98
CA ARG A 649 -1.20 -5.14 -5.87
C ARG A 649 -0.47 -4.85 -4.56
N ASP A 650 -0.75 -5.66 -3.54
CA ASP A 650 -0.03 -5.60 -2.28
C ASP A 650 1.41 -6.10 -2.46
N ASP A 651 2.34 -5.33 -1.95
CA ASP A 651 3.76 -5.63 -1.87
C ASP A 651 4.20 -5.55 -0.41
N ALA A 652 5.27 -6.28 -0.06
CA ALA A 652 5.89 -6.12 1.25
C ALA A 652 5.12 -6.69 2.46
N VAL A 653 3.95 -7.28 2.25
CA VAL A 653 3.11 -7.86 3.31
C VAL A 653 2.75 -9.30 2.97
N ASP A 654 2.59 -10.12 4.00
CA ASP A 654 2.10 -11.48 3.88
C ASP A 654 0.56 -11.54 3.85
N PRO A 655 -0.06 -12.70 3.60
CA PRO A 655 -1.53 -12.83 3.59
C PRO A 655 -2.22 -12.46 4.91
N PHE A 656 -1.46 -12.33 6.01
CA PHE A 656 -1.97 -11.91 7.33
C PHE A 656 -1.74 -10.42 7.58
N ALA A 657 -1.30 -9.66 6.54
CA ALA A 657 -0.95 -8.25 6.60
C ALA A 657 0.22 -7.91 7.55
N GLU A 658 1.08 -8.90 7.86
CA GLU A 658 2.34 -8.69 8.56
C GLU A 658 3.44 -8.32 7.54
N PRO A 659 4.43 -7.46 7.91
CA PRO A 659 5.50 -7.09 6.98
C PRO A 659 6.40 -8.29 6.65
N ASP A 660 6.53 -8.61 5.37
CA ASP A 660 7.43 -9.65 4.84
C ASP A 660 8.52 -9.00 3.99
N LEU A 661 9.36 -8.20 4.66
CA LEU A 661 10.44 -7.39 4.10
C LEU A 661 11.72 -7.51 4.90
N TYR A 662 12.83 -7.64 4.19
CA TYR A 662 14.17 -7.73 4.75
C TYR A 662 15.11 -6.80 3.99
N ALA A 663 16.13 -6.28 4.67
CA ALA A 663 17.08 -5.37 4.06
C ALA A 663 18.49 -5.52 4.60
N THR A 664 19.47 -5.22 3.75
CA THR A 664 20.88 -5.13 4.12
C THR A 664 21.56 -3.97 3.40
N THR A 665 22.62 -3.41 4.02
CA THR A 665 23.46 -2.42 3.33
C THR A 665 24.54 -3.14 2.53
N THR A 666 24.66 -2.82 1.24
CA THR A 666 25.70 -3.34 0.35
C THR A 666 27.05 -2.67 0.64
N PRO A 667 28.19 -3.26 0.23
CA PRO A 667 29.50 -2.63 0.34
C PRO A 667 29.62 -1.26 -0.39
N SER A 668 28.78 -1.02 -1.41
CA SER A 668 28.69 0.27 -2.12
C SER A 668 27.88 1.32 -1.36
N GLY A 669 27.27 0.99 -0.23
CA GLY A 669 26.40 1.88 0.56
C GLY A 669 24.96 1.98 0.06
N GLN A 670 24.57 1.19 -0.94
CA GLN A 670 23.18 1.01 -1.36
C GLN A 670 22.45 0.11 -0.37
N VAL A 671 21.13 0.06 -0.45
CA VAL A 671 20.34 -0.91 0.29
C VAL A 671 19.80 -1.98 -0.65
N ALA A 672 20.02 -3.24 -0.33
CA ALA A 672 19.34 -4.36 -0.94
C ALA A 672 18.10 -4.70 -0.10
N VAL A 673 16.95 -4.79 -0.75
CA VAL A 673 15.64 -5.08 -0.14
C VAL A 673 15.07 -6.31 -0.81
N THR A 674 14.63 -7.28 -0.03
CA THR A 674 13.83 -8.40 -0.50
C THR A 674 12.50 -8.45 0.24
N GLY A 675 11.46 -8.90 -0.43
CA GLY A 675 10.13 -9.00 0.14
C GLY A 675 9.16 -9.73 -0.78
N LEU A 676 7.95 -9.90 -0.32
CA LEU A 676 6.88 -10.56 -1.07
C LEU A 676 6.19 -9.54 -1.99
N THR A 677 5.78 -9.97 -3.19
CA THR A 677 4.93 -9.20 -4.09
C THR A 677 3.86 -10.10 -4.71
N TYR A 678 2.66 -9.55 -4.90
CA TYR A 678 1.55 -10.21 -5.60
C TYR A 678 1.29 -9.59 -6.97
N GLY A 679 1.99 -8.51 -7.33
CA GLY A 679 1.76 -7.80 -8.58
C GLY A 679 2.91 -7.91 -9.58
N THR A 680 2.66 -7.49 -10.81
CA THR A 680 3.63 -7.59 -11.91
C THR A 680 4.73 -6.54 -11.80
N PRO A 681 6.01 -6.94 -11.70
CA PRO A 681 7.13 -5.99 -11.66
C PRO A 681 7.37 -5.33 -13.01
N VAL A 682 8.08 -4.21 -13.02
CA VAL A 682 8.44 -3.49 -14.26
C VAL A 682 9.28 -4.37 -15.18
N GLY A 683 8.75 -4.66 -16.38
CA GLY A 683 9.42 -5.50 -17.37
C GLY A 683 9.46 -7.00 -17.05
N GLY A 684 8.71 -7.43 -16.04
CA GLY A 684 8.58 -8.82 -15.62
C GLY A 684 7.27 -9.47 -16.05
N THR A 685 7.06 -10.69 -15.58
CA THR A 685 5.80 -11.43 -15.69
C THR A 685 5.05 -11.38 -14.38
N ALA A 686 3.73 -11.57 -14.44
CA ALA A 686 2.91 -11.67 -13.22
C ALA A 686 3.39 -12.83 -12.34
N PRO A 687 3.50 -12.64 -11.02
CA PRO A 687 3.83 -13.72 -10.11
C PRO A 687 2.70 -14.77 -10.06
N GLY A 688 3.01 -15.93 -9.49
CA GLY A 688 2.02 -16.95 -9.17
C GLY A 688 1.11 -16.53 -8.00
N ASN A 689 1.25 -17.20 -6.86
CA ASN A 689 0.52 -16.90 -5.63
C ASN A 689 1.34 -16.05 -4.63
N GLY A 690 2.20 -15.19 -5.12
CA GLY A 690 3.20 -14.40 -4.40
C GLY A 690 4.62 -14.86 -4.73
N ASP A 691 5.46 -13.92 -5.14
CA ASP A 691 6.88 -14.14 -5.47
C ASP A 691 7.77 -13.19 -4.68
N VAL A 692 9.04 -13.54 -4.59
CA VAL A 692 10.03 -12.78 -3.85
C VAL A 692 10.78 -11.83 -4.77
N PHE A 693 10.71 -10.54 -4.53
CA PHE A 693 11.50 -9.55 -5.26
C PHE A 693 12.84 -9.27 -4.57
N LEU A 694 13.80 -8.80 -5.37
CA LEU A 694 15.07 -8.23 -4.90
C LEU A 694 15.29 -6.87 -5.57
N ALA A 695 15.31 -5.81 -4.78
CA ALA A 695 15.56 -4.45 -5.22
C ALA A 695 16.86 -3.91 -4.62
N ILE A 696 17.65 -3.15 -5.40
CA ILE A 696 18.85 -2.43 -4.93
C ILE A 696 18.56 -0.93 -5.08
N LEU A 697 18.58 -0.19 -3.96
CA LEU A 697 18.11 1.19 -3.83
C LEU A 697 19.19 2.15 -3.33
#